data_9034aa443874d71e7d8b80bafe452e6e
#
_entry.id   9034aa443874d71e7d8b80bafe452e6e
#
_cell.length_a   1.000
_cell.length_b   1.000
_cell.length_c   1.000
_cell.angle_alpha   90.00
_cell.angle_beta   90.00
_cell.angle_gamma   90.00
#
_symmetry.space_group_name_H-M   'P 1'
#
loop_
_entity.id
_entity.type
_entity.pdbx_description
1 polymer ?
#
loop_
_entity_poly.entity_id
_entity_poly.type
_entity_poly.pdbx_seq_one_letter_code
_entity_poly.pdbx_strand_id
1 'polypeptide(L)'
;MDWKLQKIELENFKFFKKPFEFPLNGKNILLYGENGSGKSSIVWGLYTLMESHKKPVAEIQKYFNPDNDQNLRNRYSTKAEHSSIKTTFIPEGRAILPKDYEISDTNISTKTAGDDFIRLTTAAFDMFNYRMLSDWIYQKNSRSIDLFKGFEKDIFKYLYFSGAYTRIDGTVPTQDGKTAEEWWEYIKSVRLPLTRRSQVNRGTPEYTQFMTLLRDFKNEMDAVLMRVERSANDMLHNDLGLQNISVEIDMTDVPFNLLKPNCKRYKDGKVHDPTISVKANVVDSNVPGWSTDVNHLASFFNESKLTCIGIALRLAISDYKLISTGDVSPILCIDDLLLSLDMSARIPIIKLFLKKTNDRQMIVFTHDRAFFDTMSMLISEAKKQGDWRFYEMYERESRQPGNAPEPLFIETLTYRAKAEKYFEGGDYPAAVNYLRKYCEEQLKRLLPDNLLLKPKTNGEIEIEDLNGMIGKLENRFCSLYNIPLVQLPSLSIYRKRLLNPLSHDDAHTPVYKAEIRGTMAEIDKIKVIANNIKEICKGLGVHRDEFVMTVSNGPASETVQFDVTEKWTSISVGGNRYFKDVKVKVLSSTTALVDARDYDSLRDVFNIVCTSLGLNTPLATPPAMESTIKNRHSGQDLTSI
;
A
#
# COMPACT_ATOMS: atom_id res chain seq x y z
N MET A 1 -5.35 -3.89 20.17
CA MET A 1 -4.11 -4.70 20.34
C MET A 1 -3.84 -5.35 19.00
N ASP A 2 -2.65 -5.19 18.46
CA ASP A 2 -2.45 -5.60 17.07
C ASP A 2 -1.90 -7.03 17.01
N TRP A 3 -2.73 -7.92 16.52
CA TRP A 3 -2.33 -9.25 16.12
C TRP A 3 -2.00 -9.24 14.63
N LYS A 4 -1.06 -10.07 14.22
CA LYS A 4 -0.63 -10.22 12.83
C LYS A 4 -0.72 -11.68 12.40
N LEU A 5 -1.15 -11.89 11.18
CA LEU A 5 -1.11 -13.21 10.54
C LEU A 5 0.35 -13.61 10.30
N GLN A 6 0.76 -14.72 10.89
CA GLN A 6 2.13 -15.26 10.85
C GLN A 6 2.34 -16.15 9.64
N LYS A 7 1.40 -17.08 9.40
CA LYS A 7 1.47 -18.02 8.29
C LYS A 7 0.08 -18.57 7.92
N ILE A 8 0.00 -19.10 6.71
CA ILE A 8 -1.11 -19.88 6.18
C ILE A 8 -0.56 -21.23 5.74
N GLU A 9 -1.19 -22.31 6.16
CA GLU A 9 -0.84 -23.66 5.76
C GLU A 9 -2.01 -24.26 4.97
N LEU A 10 -1.71 -24.85 3.82
CA LEU A 10 -2.70 -25.45 2.92
C LEU A 10 -2.25 -26.87 2.59
N GLU A 11 -3.14 -27.82 2.74
CA GLU A 11 -2.91 -29.22 2.38
C GLU A 11 -4.08 -29.74 1.58
N ASN A 12 -3.78 -30.36 0.45
CA ASN A 12 -4.79 -30.92 -0.46
C ASN A 12 -5.94 -29.95 -0.77
N PHE A 13 -5.57 -28.68 -1.04
CA PHE A 13 -6.51 -27.59 -1.30
C PHE A 13 -6.16 -26.88 -2.61
N LYS A 14 -7.10 -26.85 -3.56
CA LYS A 14 -6.96 -26.22 -4.89
C LYS A 14 -5.64 -26.62 -5.60
N PHE A 15 -4.72 -25.68 -5.78
CA PHE A 15 -3.42 -25.92 -6.42
C PHE A 15 -2.51 -26.83 -5.58
N PHE A 16 -2.58 -26.74 -4.25
CA PHE A 16 -1.65 -27.41 -3.34
C PHE A 16 -2.09 -28.83 -3.02
N LYS A 17 -1.40 -29.85 -3.57
CA LYS A 17 -1.61 -31.25 -3.21
C LYS A 17 -0.91 -31.61 -1.91
N LYS A 18 0.38 -31.27 -1.81
CA LYS A 18 1.21 -31.48 -0.62
C LYS A 18 1.06 -30.34 0.36
N PRO A 19 1.38 -30.52 1.65
CA PRO A 19 1.44 -29.44 2.62
C PRO A 19 2.31 -28.29 2.10
N PHE A 20 1.75 -27.09 2.09
CA PHE A 20 2.39 -25.86 1.67
C PHE A 20 2.23 -24.81 2.76
N GLU A 21 3.32 -24.23 3.22
CA GLU A 21 3.34 -23.11 4.15
C GLU A 21 3.62 -21.81 3.42
N PHE A 22 2.75 -20.83 3.60
CA PHE A 22 2.94 -19.46 3.15
C PHE A 22 3.33 -18.58 4.34
N PRO A 23 4.61 -18.23 4.49
CA PRO A 23 5.10 -17.46 5.63
C PRO A 23 4.89 -15.96 5.42
N LEU A 24 4.12 -15.32 6.31
CA LEU A 24 3.96 -13.87 6.36
C LEU A 24 4.87 -13.22 7.42
N ASN A 25 5.13 -13.95 8.50
CA ASN A 25 5.95 -13.49 9.63
C ASN A 25 5.47 -12.15 10.23
N GLY A 26 4.15 -11.94 10.26
CA GLY A 26 3.55 -10.68 10.73
C GLY A 26 3.78 -9.46 9.82
N LYS A 27 4.38 -9.64 8.63
CA LYS A 27 4.69 -8.57 7.69
C LYS A 27 3.62 -8.43 6.61
N ASN A 28 3.61 -7.28 5.94
CA ASN A 28 2.87 -7.12 4.69
C ASN A 28 3.53 -7.95 3.59
N ILE A 29 2.74 -8.39 2.63
CA ILE A 29 3.20 -9.26 1.54
C ILE A 29 2.96 -8.60 0.19
N LEU A 30 3.97 -8.65 -0.66
CA LEU A 30 3.84 -8.42 -2.09
C LEU A 30 4.34 -9.65 -2.83
N LEU A 31 3.42 -10.36 -3.51
CA LEU A 31 3.71 -11.58 -4.23
C LEU A 31 3.41 -11.42 -5.72
N TYR A 32 4.45 -11.61 -6.53
CA TYR A 32 4.31 -11.79 -7.97
C TYR A 32 4.18 -13.27 -8.31
N GLY A 33 3.37 -13.61 -9.28
CA GLY A 33 3.32 -14.98 -9.82
C GLY A 33 2.53 -15.04 -11.12
N GLU A 34 2.95 -15.94 -11.99
CA GLU A 34 2.25 -16.19 -13.25
C GLU A 34 0.84 -16.74 -13.03
N ASN A 35 0.01 -16.67 -14.07
CA ASN A 35 -1.32 -17.28 -14.02
C ASN A 35 -1.18 -18.80 -13.86
N GLY A 36 -1.96 -19.38 -12.95
CA GLY A 36 -1.87 -20.82 -12.63
C GLY A 36 -0.91 -21.17 -11.50
N SER A 37 -0.02 -20.27 -11.06
CA SER A 37 1.00 -20.57 -10.04
C SER A 37 0.48 -20.89 -8.62
N GLY A 38 -0.83 -20.70 -8.35
CA GLY A 38 -1.44 -21.00 -7.04
C GLY A 38 -1.75 -19.80 -6.17
N LYS A 39 -1.47 -18.55 -6.60
CA LYS A 39 -1.76 -17.32 -5.84
C LYS A 39 -3.20 -17.27 -5.32
N SER A 40 -4.17 -17.38 -6.22
CA SER A 40 -5.59 -17.35 -5.86
C SER A 40 -6.01 -18.53 -4.97
N SER A 41 -5.24 -19.63 -4.93
CA SER A 41 -5.49 -20.72 -3.99
C SER A 41 -5.17 -20.33 -2.55
N ILE A 42 -4.13 -19.53 -2.32
CA ILE A 42 -3.80 -18.96 -1.00
C ILE A 42 -4.91 -18.02 -0.56
N VAL A 43 -5.35 -17.12 -1.45
CA VAL A 43 -6.45 -16.18 -1.20
C VAL A 43 -7.73 -16.92 -0.81
N TRP A 44 -8.11 -17.93 -1.59
CA TRP A 44 -9.30 -18.74 -1.32
C TRP A 44 -9.17 -19.55 -0.03
N GLY A 45 -7.98 -20.02 0.33
CA GLY A 45 -7.74 -20.68 1.61
C GLY A 45 -8.02 -19.74 2.78
N LEU A 46 -7.42 -18.57 2.78
CA LEU A 46 -7.66 -17.55 3.82
C LEU A 46 -9.12 -17.13 3.88
N TYR A 47 -9.74 -16.84 2.73
CA TYR A 47 -11.16 -16.46 2.64
C TYR A 47 -12.07 -17.57 3.20
N THR A 48 -11.84 -18.83 2.81
CA THR A 48 -12.66 -19.97 3.26
C THR A 48 -12.57 -20.16 4.78
N LEU A 49 -11.36 -20.04 5.35
CA LEU A 49 -11.17 -20.13 6.79
C LEU A 49 -11.90 -19.01 7.53
N MET A 50 -11.76 -17.76 7.08
CA MET A 50 -12.46 -16.61 7.69
C MET A 50 -13.98 -16.76 7.59
N GLU A 51 -14.51 -17.11 6.42
CA GLU A 51 -15.94 -17.30 6.21
C GLU A 51 -16.54 -18.47 7.02
N SER A 52 -15.73 -19.47 7.39
CA SER A 52 -16.19 -20.62 8.17
C SER A 52 -16.73 -20.25 9.54
N HIS A 53 -16.34 -19.08 10.05
CA HIS A 53 -16.90 -18.57 11.31
C HIS A 53 -18.36 -18.11 11.16
N LYS A 54 -18.74 -17.58 10.01
CA LYS A 54 -20.07 -16.99 9.77
C LYS A 54 -21.02 -17.94 9.02
N LYS A 55 -20.51 -18.61 7.99
CA LYS A 55 -21.32 -19.48 7.14
C LYS A 55 -21.83 -20.71 7.89
N PRO A 56 -23.01 -21.22 7.51
CA PRO A 56 -23.49 -22.52 7.97
C PRO A 56 -22.47 -23.62 7.65
N VAL A 57 -22.34 -24.59 8.56
CA VAL A 57 -21.41 -25.73 8.42
C VAL A 57 -21.59 -26.44 7.07
N ALA A 58 -22.82 -26.66 6.62
CA ALA A 58 -23.10 -27.32 5.34
C ALA A 58 -22.53 -26.58 4.12
N GLU A 59 -22.45 -25.25 4.17
CA GLU A 59 -21.88 -24.46 3.07
C GLU A 59 -20.36 -24.54 3.01
N ILE A 60 -19.67 -24.76 4.12
CA ILE A 60 -18.22 -24.95 4.16
C ILE A 60 -17.87 -26.41 3.88
N GLN A 61 -18.67 -27.36 4.40
CA GLN A 61 -18.45 -28.79 4.22
C GLN A 61 -18.35 -29.20 2.76
N LYS A 62 -19.13 -28.57 1.86
CA LYS A 62 -19.08 -28.86 0.41
C LYS A 62 -17.67 -28.66 -0.18
N TYR A 63 -16.84 -27.74 0.37
CA TYR A 63 -15.51 -27.46 -0.13
C TYR A 63 -14.51 -28.58 0.17
N PHE A 64 -14.76 -29.37 1.22
CA PHE A 64 -13.92 -30.48 1.65
C PHE A 64 -14.51 -31.86 1.26
N ASN A 65 -15.78 -31.92 0.84
CA ASN A 65 -16.42 -33.16 0.43
C ASN A 65 -16.00 -33.53 -1.00
N PRO A 66 -15.26 -34.65 -1.20
CA PRO A 66 -14.78 -35.05 -2.53
C PRO A 66 -15.91 -35.43 -3.53
N ASP A 67 -17.12 -35.72 -3.05
CA ASP A 67 -18.27 -36.06 -3.88
C ASP A 67 -19.12 -34.84 -4.27
N ASN A 68 -18.73 -33.64 -3.83
CA ASN A 68 -19.46 -32.42 -4.17
C ASN A 68 -18.79 -31.71 -5.36
N ASP A 69 -19.59 -31.27 -6.34
CA ASP A 69 -19.12 -30.56 -7.54
C ASP A 69 -18.41 -29.22 -7.20
N GLN A 70 -18.73 -28.65 -6.03
CA GLN A 70 -18.10 -27.40 -5.55
C GLN A 70 -16.91 -27.64 -4.62
N ASN A 71 -16.39 -28.89 -4.54
CA ASN A 71 -15.24 -29.15 -3.70
C ASN A 71 -13.99 -28.35 -4.17
N LEU A 72 -13.18 -27.95 -3.20
CA LEU A 72 -11.93 -27.20 -3.44
C LEU A 72 -10.68 -28.04 -3.18
N ARG A 73 -10.83 -29.36 -3.09
CA ARG A 73 -9.69 -30.28 -2.95
C ARG A 73 -8.84 -30.25 -4.22
N ASN A 74 -7.58 -30.63 -4.09
CA ASN A 74 -6.71 -30.75 -5.25
C ASN A 74 -7.21 -31.86 -6.18
N ARG A 75 -7.29 -31.56 -7.47
CA ARG A 75 -7.83 -32.51 -8.48
C ARG A 75 -7.04 -33.79 -8.69
N TYR A 76 -5.78 -33.82 -8.21
CA TYR A 76 -4.91 -35.00 -8.27
C TYR A 76 -4.94 -35.82 -6.96
N SER A 77 -5.77 -35.44 -6.00
CA SER A 77 -5.90 -36.17 -4.73
C SER A 77 -6.91 -37.28 -4.81
N THR A 78 -6.70 -38.31 -4.01
CA THR A 78 -7.69 -39.35 -3.78
C THR A 78 -8.73 -38.89 -2.77
N LYS A 79 -9.90 -39.58 -2.74
CA LYS A 79 -10.97 -39.26 -1.78
C LYS A 79 -10.54 -39.44 -0.31
N ALA A 80 -9.58 -40.32 -0.06
CA ALA A 80 -9.10 -40.66 1.28
C ALA A 80 -8.03 -39.69 1.83
N GLU A 81 -7.41 -38.87 0.98
CA GLU A 81 -6.39 -37.92 1.42
C GLU A 81 -7.02 -36.80 2.25
N HIS A 82 -6.36 -36.44 3.35
CA HIS A 82 -6.78 -35.34 4.22
C HIS A 82 -6.70 -34.00 3.49
N SER A 83 -7.59 -33.06 3.83
CA SER A 83 -7.59 -31.69 3.29
C SER A 83 -7.77 -30.69 4.42
N SER A 84 -6.89 -29.70 4.52
CA SER A 84 -6.92 -28.70 5.59
C SER A 84 -6.44 -27.32 5.17
N ILE A 85 -6.90 -26.34 5.91
CA ILE A 85 -6.46 -24.94 5.87
C ILE A 85 -6.20 -24.52 7.30
N LYS A 86 -4.99 -24.03 7.60
CA LYS A 86 -4.62 -23.55 8.92
C LYS A 86 -4.00 -22.16 8.86
N THR A 87 -4.28 -21.33 9.87
CA THR A 87 -3.69 -20.01 10.04
C THR A 87 -3.16 -19.85 11.44
N THR A 88 -2.01 -19.19 11.58
CA THR A 88 -1.39 -18.84 12.86
C THR A 88 -1.29 -17.33 12.98
N PHE A 89 -1.76 -16.78 14.11
CA PHE A 89 -1.68 -15.37 14.46
C PHE A 89 -0.74 -15.16 15.64
N ILE A 90 0.05 -14.09 15.60
CA ILE A 90 0.96 -13.69 16.67
C ILE A 90 0.62 -12.27 17.15
N PRO A 91 0.76 -11.99 18.44
CA PRO A 91 0.59 -10.65 18.98
C PRO A 91 1.84 -9.80 18.69
N GLU A 92 1.65 -8.54 18.33
CA GLU A 92 2.76 -7.61 18.14
C GLU A 92 3.31 -7.13 19.49
N GLY A 93 4.62 -7.34 19.71
CA GLY A 93 5.34 -6.79 20.85
C GLY A 93 5.08 -7.42 22.23
N ARG A 94 4.46 -8.61 22.31
CA ARG A 94 4.19 -9.30 23.57
C ARG A 94 4.54 -10.79 23.54
N ALA A 95 4.98 -11.32 24.68
CA ALA A 95 5.21 -12.76 24.87
C ALA A 95 3.89 -13.49 25.21
N ILE A 96 2.92 -13.46 24.31
CA ILE A 96 1.66 -14.21 24.39
C ILE A 96 1.73 -15.36 23.39
N LEU A 97 1.10 -16.49 23.71
CA LEU A 97 1.06 -17.65 22.82
C LEU A 97 0.34 -17.32 21.50
N PRO A 98 0.83 -17.85 20.38
CA PRO A 98 0.14 -17.77 19.09
C PRO A 98 -1.28 -18.33 19.17
N LYS A 99 -2.17 -17.85 18.30
CA LYS A 99 -3.50 -18.41 18.09
C LYS A 99 -3.54 -19.14 16.76
N ASP A 100 -3.91 -20.42 16.82
CA ASP A 100 -4.06 -21.29 15.66
C ASP A 100 -5.54 -21.55 15.38
N TYR A 101 -5.93 -21.43 14.10
CA TYR A 101 -7.26 -21.78 13.63
C TYR A 101 -7.13 -22.70 12.42
N GLU A 102 -7.91 -23.80 12.45
CA GLU A 102 -7.89 -24.80 11.39
C GLU A 102 -9.31 -25.18 10.99
N ILE A 103 -9.51 -25.34 9.68
CA ILE A 103 -10.66 -26.03 9.11
C ILE A 103 -10.17 -27.15 8.21
N SER A 104 -10.90 -28.27 8.21
CA SER A 104 -10.52 -29.46 7.47
C SER A 104 -11.77 -30.30 7.12
N ASP A 105 -11.57 -31.41 6.43
CA ASP A 105 -12.62 -32.40 6.20
C ASP A 105 -13.21 -32.99 7.49
N THR A 106 -12.52 -32.89 8.62
CA THR A 106 -12.98 -33.35 9.95
C THR A 106 -13.41 -32.20 10.88
N ASN A 107 -12.90 -30.99 10.65
CA ASN A 107 -13.23 -29.79 11.44
C ASN A 107 -13.65 -28.63 10.51
N ILE A 108 -14.95 -28.41 10.36
CA ILE A 108 -15.52 -27.54 9.32
C ILE A 108 -15.67 -26.07 9.76
N SER A 109 -15.48 -25.74 11.02
CA SER A 109 -15.77 -24.40 11.51
C SER A 109 -14.75 -23.91 12.52
N THR A 110 -14.43 -22.60 12.45
CA THR A 110 -13.63 -21.91 13.45
C THR A 110 -14.44 -21.40 14.64
N LYS A 111 -15.75 -21.69 14.70
CA LYS A 111 -16.60 -21.30 15.83
C LYS A 111 -16.16 -22.01 17.09
N THR A 112 -15.61 -21.22 18.02
CA THR A 112 -15.23 -21.70 19.36
C THR A 112 -15.98 -20.87 20.41
N ALA A 113 -16.59 -21.50 21.39
CA ALA A 113 -17.31 -20.79 22.43
C ALA A 113 -16.37 -19.86 23.22
N GLY A 114 -16.72 -18.57 23.29
CA GLY A 114 -15.96 -17.56 24.01
C GLY A 114 -14.72 -17.01 23.30
N ASP A 115 -14.48 -17.39 22.04
CA ASP A 115 -13.38 -16.83 21.24
C ASP A 115 -13.85 -15.69 20.34
N ASP A 116 -13.81 -14.48 20.85
CA ASP A 116 -14.17 -13.28 20.09
C ASP A 116 -13.09 -12.87 19.08
N PHE A 117 -11.85 -13.33 19.22
CA PHE A 117 -10.76 -12.93 18.35
C PHE A 117 -11.02 -13.29 16.88
N ILE A 118 -11.35 -14.55 16.58
CA ILE A 118 -11.60 -14.97 15.19
C ILE A 118 -12.86 -14.32 14.63
N ARG A 119 -13.88 -14.09 15.47
CA ARG A 119 -15.11 -13.39 15.07
C ARG A 119 -14.81 -11.94 14.65
N LEU A 120 -14.05 -11.20 15.47
CA LEU A 120 -13.66 -9.82 15.18
C LEU A 120 -12.66 -9.73 14.04
N THR A 121 -11.70 -10.65 13.96
CA THR A 121 -10.74 -10.73 12.85
C THR A 121 -11.46 -11.00 11.52
N THR A 122 -12.46 -11.89 11.52
CA THR A 122 -13.29 -12.14 10.34
C THR A 122 -14.08 -10.89 9.91
N ALA A 123 -14.57 -10.10 10.86
CA ALA A 123 -15.24 -8.83 10.57
C ALA A 123 -14.27 -7.77 10.00
N ALA A 124 -13.04 -7.73 10.50
CA ALA A 124 -11.98 -6.82 10.05
C ALA A 124 -11.21 -7.32 8.82
N PHE A 125 -11.43 -8.55 8.40
CA PHE A 125 -10.88 -9.11 7.16
C PHE A 125 -11.62 -8.54 5.96
N ASP A 126 -10.86 -8.16 4.93
CA ASP A 126 -11.43 -7.79 3.64
C ASP A 126 -10.60 -8.36 2.49
N MET A 127 -11.28 -8.68 1.40
CA MET A 127 -10.67 -9.20 0.19
C MET A 127 -11.16 -8.40 -1.01
N PHE A 128 -10.21 -7.94 -1.83
CA PHE A 128 -10.50 -7.21 -3.06
C PHE A 128 -9.95 -7.99 -4.25
N ASN A 129 -10.79 -8.27 -5.20
CA ASN A 129 -10.38 -8.73 -6.51
C ASN A 129 -11.17 -8.00 -7.61
N TYR A 130 -10.71 -8.13 -8.83
CA TYR A 130 -11.35 -7.47 -9.97
C TYR A 130 -12.81 -7.86 -10.13
N ARG A 131 -13.20 -9.14 -9.90
CA ARG A 131 -14.59 -9.58 -10.04
C ARG A 131 -15.51 -8.91 -9.04
N MET A 132 -15.12 -8.85 -7.77
CA MET A 132 -15.92 -8.19 -6.74
C MET A 132 -16.12 -6.71 -7.05
N LEU A 133 -15.08 -6.05 -7.55
CA LEU A 133 -15.17 -4.66 -7.94
C LEU A 133 -16.06 -4.47 -9.17
N SER A 134 -15.91 -5.37 -10.15
CA SER A 134 -16.72 -5.40 -11.38
C SER A 134 -18.20 -5.58 -11.09
N ASP A 135 -18.57 -6.51 -10.20
CA ASP A 135 -19.96 -6.77 -9.82
C ASP A 135 -20.62 -5.54 -9.16
N TRP A 136 -19.83 -4.69 -8.53
CA TRP A 136 -20.31 -3.49 -7.86
C TRP A 136 -20.50 -2.29 -8.80
N ILE A 137 -19.60 -2.11 -9.76
CA ILE A 137 -19.48 -0.86 -10.51
C ILE A 137 -19.81 -1.02 -11.99
N TYR A 138 -19.45 -2.15 -12.59
CA TYR A 138 -19.66 -2.40 -14.02
C TYR A 138 -21.02 -3.01 -14.29
N GLN A 139 -22.09 -2.35 -13.81
CA GLN A 139 -23.45 -2.70 -14.22
C GLN A 139 -23.70 -2.20 -15.66
N LYS A 140 -24.77 -2.73 -16.30
CA LYS A 140 -25.13 -2.31 -17.67
C LYS A 140 -25.21 -0.78 -17.78
N ASN A 141 -24.63 -0.21 -18.83
CA ASN A 141 -24.56 1.24 -19.06
C ASN A 141 -25.89 2.00 -18.90
N SER A 142 -27.01 1.32 -19.06
CA SER A 142 -28.37 1.90 -18.96
C SER A 142 -28.99 1.83 -17.56
N ARG A 143 -28.26 1.34 -16.55
CA ARG A 143 -28.79 1.20 -15.18
C ARG A 143 -27.95 2.03 -14.20
N SER A 144 -28.63 2.65 -13.23
CA SER A 144 -27.98 3.17 -12.04
C SER A 144 -27.40 2.03 -11.22
N ILE A 145 -26.28 2.28 -10.56
CA ILE A 145 -25.66 1.31 -9.66
C ILE A 145 -26.60 1.12 -8.46
N ASP A 146 -26.94 -0.13 -8.18
CA ASP A 146 -27.65 -0.54 -6.97
C ASP A 146 -26.77 -1.50 -6.17
N LEU A 147 -26.31 -1.02 -5.02
CA LEU A 147 -25.38 -1.76 -4.15
C LEU A 147 -26.10 -2.61 -3.10
N PHE A 148 -27.44 -2.53 -2.95
CA PHE A 148 -28.14 -3.18 -1.84
C PHE A 148 -27.87 -4.69 -1.77
N LYS A 149 -27.97 -5.38 -2.90
CA LYS A 149 -27.70 -6.83 -2.94
C LYS A 149 -26.24 -7.18 -2.63
N GLY A 150 -25.32 -6.35 -3.04
CA GLY A 150 -23.89 -6.48 -2.68
C GLY A 150 -23.68 -6.29 -1.18
N PHE A 151 -24.33 -5.28 -0.59
CA PHE A 151 -24.31 -5.07 0.85
C PHE A 151 -24.96 -6.23 1.61
N GLU A 152 -26.14 -6.69 1.21
CA GLU A 152 -26.84 -7.82 1.84
C GLU A 152 -25.97 -9.08 1.85
N LYS A 153 -25.37 -9.42 0.71
CA LYS A 153 -24.59 -10.65 0.55
C LYS A 153 -23.23 -10.61 1.25
N ASP A 154 -22.50 -9.49 1.10
CA ASP A 154 -21.07 -9.44 1.42
C ASP A 154 -20.72 -8.56 2.62
N ILE A 155 -21.62 -7.62 3.01
CA ILE A 155 -21.30 -6.58 3.99
C ILE A 155 -22.13 -6.67 5.26
N PHE A 156 -23.45 -6.88 5.18
CA PHE A 156 -24.38 -6.81 6.32
C PHE A 156 -23.93 -7.66 7.51
N LYS A 157 -23.40 -8.84 7.28
CA LYS A 157 -22.88 -9.73 8.34
C LYS A 157 -21.71 -9.16 9.15
N TYR A 158 -21.05 -8.13 8.63
CA TYR A 158 -19.90 -7.46 9.25
C TYR A 158 -20.18 -6.00 9.62
N LEU A 159 -21.38 -5.51 9.31
CA LEU A 159 -21.78 -4.13 9.55
C LEU A 159 -22.50 -4.04 10.88
N TYR A 160 -21.89 -3.37 11.85
CA TYR A 160 -22.46 -3.15 13.17
C TYR A 160 -23.11 -1.78 13.25
N PHE A 161 -24.36 -1.75 13.68
CA PHE A 161 -25.12 -0.54 13.97
C PHE A 161 -24.80 -0.01 15.38
N SER A 162 -25.07 1.27 15.61
CA SER A 162 -24.90 1.88 16.93
C SER A 162 -25.97 1.39 17.91
N GLY A 163 -27.19 1.20 17.45
CA GLY A 163 -28.31 0.64 18.19
C GLY A 163 -28.52 -0.84 17.98
N ALA A 164 -29.36 -1.46 18.81
CA ALA A 164 -29.90 -2.80 18.62
C ALA A 164 -31.41 -2.69 18.34
N TYR A 165 -31.97 -3.58 17.49
CA TYR A 165 -33.40 -3.60 17.27
C TYR A 165 -34.13 -4.25 18.44
N THR A 166 -35.38 -3.82 18.64
CA THR A 166 -36.31 -4.47 19.56
C THR A 166 -37.31 -5.26 18.72
N ARG A 167 -37.53 -6.53 19.09
CA ARG A 167 -38.53 -7.37 18.45
C ARG A 167 -39.95 -6.89 18.77
N ILE A 168 -40.87 -7.08 17.81
CA ILE A 168 -42.26 -6.66 17.95
C ILE A 168 -42.99 -7.36 19.12
N ASP A 169 -42.54 -8.58 19.46
CA ASP A 169 -43.03 -9.31 20.65
C ASP A 169 -42.38 -8.89 21.96
N GLY A 170 -41.53 -7.86 21.92
CA GLY A 170 -40.79 -7.36 23.10
C GLY A 170 -39.62 -8.25 23.54
N THR A 171 -39.33 -9.32 22.85
CA THR A 171 -38.16 -10.17 23.16
C THR A 171 -36.86 -9.51 22.69
N VAL A 172 -35.78 -9.79 23.42
CA VAL A 172 -34.45 -9.33 23.05
C VAL A 172 -33.83 -10.29 22.02
N PRO A 173 -33.08 -9.79 21.02
CA PRO A 173 -32.36 -10.65 20.09
C PRO A 173 -31.43 -11.63 20.81
N THR A 174 -31.32 -12.84 20.28
CA THR A 174 -30.46 -13.90 20.85
C THR A 174 -28.95 -13.66 20.63
N GLN A 175 -28.62 -12.77 19.72
CA GLN A 175 -27.27 -12.22 19.49
C GLN A 175 -27.25 -10.76 19.91
N ASP A 176 -26.16 -10.03 19.64
CA ASP A 176 -26.06 -8.61 20.02
C ASP A 176 -27.17 -7.74 19.43
N GLY A 177 -27.86 -8.21 18.40
CA GLY A 177 -28.92 -7.50 17.69
C GLY A 177 -28.46 -6.22 17.02
N LYS A 178 -27.17 -6.12 16.73
CA LYS A 178 -26.54 -4.92 16.18
C LYS A 178 -26.03 -5.05 14.76
N THR A 179 -25.98 -6.26 14.19
CA THR A 179 -25.55 -6.40 12.80
C THR A 179 -26.68 -6.07 11.83
N ALA A 180 -26.34 -5.45 10.71
CA ALA A 180 -27.32 -5.17 9.66
C ALA A 180 -27.98 -6.45 9.15
N GLU A 181 -27.25 -7.59 9.12
CA GLU A 181 -27.78 -8.90 8.75
C GLU A 181 -28.88 -9.35 9.72
N GLU A 182 -28.66 -9.27 11.04
CA GLU A 182 -29.65 -9.67 12.05
C GLU A 182 -30.92 -8.82 11.94
N TRP A 183 -30.79 -7.49 11.75
CA TRP A 183 -31.93 -6.62 11.54
C TRP A 183 -32.69 -6.97 10.29
N TRP A 184 -31.98 -7.15 9.17
CA TRP A 184 -32.60 -7.43 7.89
C TRP A 184 -33.30 -8.79 7.83
N GLU A 185 -32.66 -9.84 8.38
CA GLU A 185 -33.27 -11.16 8.50
C GLU A 185 -34.52 -11.13 9.40
N TYR A 186 -34.43 -10.41 10.52
CA TYR A 186 -35.60 -10.23 11.38
C TYR A 186 -36.72 -9.49 10.64
N ILE A 187 -36.45 -8.38 9.97
CA ILE A 187 -37.41 -7.62 9.17
C ILE A 187 -38.12 -8.54 8.15
N LYS A 188 -37.38 -9.36 7.43
CA LYS A 188 -37.95 -10.32 6.46
C LYS A 188 -38.78 -11.43 7.12
N SER A 189 -38.49 -11.77 8.36
CA SER A 189 -39.17 -12.85 9.09
C SER A 189 -40.50 -12.44 9.73
N VAL A 190 -40.69 -11.14 9.98
CA VAL A 190 -41.87 -10.60 10.67
C VAL A 190 -43.15 -10.96 9.93
N ARG A 191 -44.14 -11.43 10.69
CA ARG A 191 -45.51 -11.69 10.22
C ARG A 191 -46.46 -10.79 10.96
N LEU A 192 -47.11 -9.91 10.25
CA LEU A 192 -48.06 -8.96 10.83
C LEU A 192 -49.48 -9.57 10.95
N PRO A 193 -50.26 -9.11 11.94
CA PRO A 193 -51.66 -9.53 12.05
C PRO A 193 -52.46 -9.19 10.81
N LEU A 194 -53.36 -10.07 10.41
CA LEU A 194 -54.20 -9.89 9.24
C LEU A 194 -55.63 -9.53 9.66
N THR A 195 -56.31 -8.75 8.84
CA THR A 195 -57.76 -8.50 8.93
C THR A 195 -58.55 -9.77 8.50
N ARG A 196 -59.86 -9.78 8.75
CA ARG A 196 -60.75 -10.83 8.27
C ARG A 196 -60.74 -11.03 6.73
N ARG A 197 -60.25 -10.05 5.98
CA ARG A 197 -60.05 -10.08 4.51
C ARG A 197 -58.65 -10.46 4.09
N SER A 198 -57.85 -11.06 5.00
CA SER A 198 -56.46 -11.45 4.77
C SER A 198 -55.54 -10.29 4.31
N GLN A 199 -55.83 -9.06 4.74
CA GLN A 199 -54.98 -7.91 4.55
C GLN A 199 -54.25 -7.55 5.85
N VAL A 200 -53.04 -6.96 5.78
CA VAL A 200 -52.35 -6.47 6.96
C VAL A 200 -53.21 -5.48 7.72
N ASN A 201 -53.38 -5.71 9.02
CA ASN A 201 -54.14 -4.81 9.88
C ASN A 201 -53.32 -3.61 10.30
N ARG A 202 -53.47 -2.47 9.62
CA ARG A 202 -52.70 -1.25 9.87
C ARG A 202 -53.04 -0.56 11.19
N GLY A 203 -54.16 -0.94 11.83
CA GLY A 203 -54.57 -0.34 13.11
C GLY A 203 -53.97 -1.01 14.34
N THR A 204 -53.07 -1.97 14.16
CA THR A 204 -52.47 -2.72 15.27
C THR A 204 -51.14 -2.08 15.76
N PRO A 205 -50.84 -2.21 17.06
CA PRO A 205 -49.54 -1.79 17.61
C PRO A 205 -48.37 -2.42 16.89
N GLU A 206 -48.49 -3.71 16.52
CA GLU A 206 -47.45 -4.47 15.81
C GLU A 206 -47.12 -3.85 14.45
N TYR A 207 -48.15 -3.35 13.72
CA TYR A 207 -47.92 -2.65 12.47
C TYR A 207 -47.13 -1.35 12.70
N THR A 208 -47.48 -0.58 13.72
CA THR A 208 -46.80 0.67 14.05
C THR A 208 -45.34 0.42 14.45
N GLN A 209 -45.11 -0.59 15.28
CA GLN A 209 -43.76 -1.02 15.67
C GLN A 209 -42.94 -1.50 14.47
N PHE A 210 -43.57 -2.23 13.55
CA PHE A 210 -42.89 -2.69 12.34
C PHE A 210 -42.48 -1.53 11.42
N MET A 211 -43.35 -0.56 11.22
CA MET A 211 -43.01 0.65 10.43
C MET A 211 -41.90 1.46 11.09
N THR A 212 -41.87 1.49 12.42
CA THR A 212 -40.76 2.11 13.17
C THR A 212 -39.45 1.34 12.95
N LEU A 213 -39.50 0.00 13.02
CA LEU A 213 -38.32 -0.84 12.75
C LEU A 213 -37.74 -0.63 11.34
N LEU A 214 -38.60 -0.52 10.31
CA LEU A 214 -38.13 -0.23 8.93
C LEU A 214 -37.43 1.11 8.84
N ARG A 215 -38.01 2.14 9.48
CA ARG A 215 -37.44 3.48 9.52
C ARG A 215 -36.10 3.50 10.27
N ASP A 216 -36.03 2.82 11.43
CA ASP A 216 -34.84 2.77 12.26
C ASP A 216 -33.69 2.02 11.53
N PHE A 217 -34.00 0.92 10.81
CA PHE A 217 -33.05 0.27 9.93
C PHE A 217 -32.49 1.21 8.87
N LYS A 218 -33.39 1.98 8.20
CA LYS A 218 -32.96 2.97 7.21
C LYS A 218 -32.06 4.03 7.84
N ASN A 219 -32.41 4.56 9.00
CA ASN A 219 -31.64 5.60 9.69
C ASN A 219 -30.22 5.10 10.07
N GLU A 220 -30.10 3.88 10.57
CA GLU A 220 -28.79 3.26 10.85
C GLU A 220 -27.97 3.05 9.57
N MET A 221 -28.62 2.59 8.49
CA MET A 221 -27.97 2.48 7.19
C MET A 221 -27.53 3.83 6.63
N ASP A 222 -28.38 4.85 6.69
CA ASP A 222 -28.04 6.22 6.24
C ASP A 222 -26.80 6.76 7.01
N ALA A 223 -26.73 6.51 8.32
CA ALA A 223 -25.58 6.91 9.12
C ALA A 223 -24.28 6.21 8.70
N VAL A 224 -24.36 4.94 8.31
CA VAL A 224 -23.24 4.18 7.74
C VAL A 224 -22.86 4.75 6.38
N LEU A 225 -23.83 4.91 5.48
CA LEU A 225 -23.61 5.35 4.10
C LEU A 225 -23.01 6.75 4.05
N MET A 226 -23.45 7.67 4.93
CA MET A 226 -22.87 9.01 5.06
C MET A 226 -21.38 8.98 5.46
N ARG A 227 -20.99 8.06 6.35
CA ARG A 227 -19.57 7.91 6.73
C ARG A 227 -18.76 7.32 5.60
N VAL A 228 -19.30 6.32 4.90
CA VAL A 228 -18.68 5.70 3.72
C VAL A 228 -18.49 6.73 2.62
N GLU A 229 -19.52 7.52 2.31
CA GLU A 229 -19.48 8.60 1.32
C GLU A 229 -18.38 9.62 1.63
N ARG A 230 -18.34 10.12 2.87
CA ARG A 230 -17.30 11.08 3.32
C ARG A 230 -15.92 10.51 3.17
N SER A 231 -15.69 9.28 3.63
CA SER A 231 -14.38 8.60 3.53
C SER A 231 -13.98 8.32 2.08
N ALA A 232 -14.93 7.92 1.23
CA ALA A 232 -14.69 7.69 -0.19
C ALA A 232 -14.30 8.99 -0.91
N ASN A 233 -15.03 10.08 -0.67
CA ASN A 233 -14.73 11.39 -1.24
C ASN A 233 -13.37 11.93 -0.77
N ASP A 234 -13.02 11.74 0.50
CA ASP A 234 -11.69 12.10 1.01
C ASP A 234 -10.58 11.35 0.25
N MET A 235 -10.72 10.04 0.03
CA MET A 235 -9.76 9.26 -0.77
C MET A 235 -9.72 9.69 -2.23
N LEU A 236 -10.87 9.97 -2.86
CA LEU A 236 -10.93 10.45 -4.25
C LEU A 236 -10.18 11.76 -4.43
N HIS A 237 -10.41 12.73 -3.53
CA HIS A 237 -9.84 14.07 -3.63
C HIS A 237 -8.37 14.11 -3.22
N ASN A 238 -8.03 13.57 -2.04
CA ASN A 238 -6.72 13.78 -1.42
C ASN A 238 -5.70 12.69 -1.80
N ASP A 239 -6.14 11.46 -2.04
CA ASP A 239 -5.24 10.34 -2.30
C ASP A 239 -5.18 9.99 -3.81
N LEU A 240 -6.31 10.03 -4.52
CA LEU A 240 -6.41 9.63 -5.93
C LEU A 240 -6.36 10.79 -6.91
N GLY A 241 -6.35 12.04 -6.42
CA GLY A 241 -6.23 13.25 -7.25
C GLY A 241 -7.45 13.56 -8.11
N LEU A 242 -8.62 12.97 -7.82
CA LEU A 242 -9.89 13.19 -8.52
C LEU A 242 -10.71 14.28 -7.83
N GLN A 243 -10.12 15.47 -7.62
CA GLN A 243 -10.73 16.58 -6.88
C GLN A 243 -12.02 17.10 -7.52
N ASN A 244 -12.22 16.84 -8.79
CA ASN A 244 -13.40 17.29 -9.55
C ASN A 244 -14.55 16.26 -9.53
N ILE A 245 -14.43 15.15 -8.83
CA ILE A 245 -15.46 14.09 -8.77
C ILE A 245 -15.80 13.82 -7.31
N SER A 246 -17.07 13.98 -6.96
CA SER A 246 -17.62 13.58 -5.66
C SER A 246 -18.70 12.54 -5.87
N VAL A 247 -18.75 11.52 -5.02
CA VAL A 247 -19.80 10.50 -5.02
C VAL A 247 -20.85 10.83 -3.96
N GLU A 248 -22.10 10.51 -4.25
CA GLU A 248 -23.23 10.55 -3.35
C GLU A 248 -23.83 9.16 -3.25
N ILE A 249 -24.13 8.73 -2.02
CA ILE A 249 -24.71 7.41 -1.74
C ILE A 249 -26.03 7.60 -1.02
N ASP A 250 -27.10 7.15 -1.62
CA ASP A 250 -28.44 7.31 -1.08
C ASP A 250 -29.19 5.96 -1.04
N MET A 251 -29.94 5.74 0.04
CA MET A 251 -30.78 4.56 0.20
C MET A 251 -32.25 4.95 0.21
N THR A 252 -33.05 4.29 -0.63
CA THR A 252 -34.51 4.47 -0.61
C THR A 252 -35.10 3.93 0.69
N ASP A 253 -36.30 4.41 1.03
CA ASP A 253 -37.08 3.75 2.09
C ASP A 253 -37.26 2.27 1.81
N VAL A 254 -37.32 1.45 2.86
CA VAL A 254 -37.58 0.01 2.72
C VAL A 254 -39.01 -0.19 2.20
N PRO A 255 -39.18 -0.71 0.98
CA PRO A 255 -40.52 -0.81 0.41
C PRO A 255 -41.32 -1.92 1.09
N PHE A 256 -42.45 -1.53 1.67
CA PHE A 256 -43.43 -2.45 2.22
C PHE A 256 -44.74 -2.32 1.43
N ASN A 257 -44.84 -3.06 0.33
CA ASN A 257 -45.99 -2.98 -0.57
C ASN A 257 -47.15 -3.83 -0.08
N LEU A 258 -48.24 -3.17 0.21
CA LEU A 258 -49.49 -3.82 0.61
C LEU A 258 -50.29 -4.28 -0.59
N LEU A 259 -50.03 -3.82 -1.82
CA LEU A 259 -50.83 -4.13 -3.00
C LEU A 259 -50.04 -3.98 -4.31
N LYS A 260 -50.10 -5.00 -5.19
CA LYS A 260 -49.95 -4.74 -6.63
C LYS A 260 -51.29 -4.24 -7.19
N PRO A 261 -51.35 -3.10 -7.89
CA PRO A 261 -52.52 -2.72 -8.67
C PRO A 261 -52.79 -3.83 -9.67
N ASN A 262 -53.95 -4.44 -9.71
CA ASN A 262 -54.37 -5.53 -10.59
C ASN A 262 -54.19 -6.97 -10.12
N CYS A 263 -53.84 -7.25 -8.86
CA CYS A 263 -53.90 -8.62 -8.34
C CYS A 263 -55.20 -8.89 -7.61
N LYS A 264 -55.98 -9.87 -8.10
CA LYS A 264 -57.26 -10.33 -7.45
C LYS A 264 -56.99 -11.17 -6.18
N ARG A 265 -55.77 -11.51 -5.84
CA ARG A 265 -55.37 -12.22 -4.61
C ARG A 265 -54.24 -11.48 -3.94
N TYR A 266 -54.55 -10.91 -2.80
CA TYR A 266 -53.61 -10.18 -1.95
C TYR A 266 -52.66 -11.19 -1.26
N LYS A 267 -51.35 -11.13 -1.55
CA LYS A 267 -50.34 -11.59 -0.63
C LYS A 267 -49.79 -10.35 0.08
N ASP A 268 -50.44 -10.07 1.20
CA ASP A 268 -50.17 -8.89 1.98
C ASP A 268 -48.82 -8.92 2.70
N GLY A 269 -48.22 -7.75 2.75
CA GLY A 269 -47.13 -7.50 3.68
C GLY A 269 -45.78 -8.11 3.31
N LYS A 270 -45.36 -8.06 2.05
CA LYS A 270 -44.02 -8.48 1.67
C LYS A 270 -43.08 -7.26 1.72
N VAL A 271 -41.99 -7.41 2.47
CA VAL A 271 -40.86 -6.49 2.41
C VAL A 271 -40.11 -6.71 1.10
N HIS A 272 -39.75 -5.63 0.43
CA HIS A 272 -38.91 -5.67 -0.76
C HIS A 272 -37.58 -5.01 -0.45
N ASP A 273 -36.56 -5.38 -1.24
CA ASP A 273 -35.23 -4.80 -1.10
C ASP A 273 -35.29 -3.30 -1.44
N PRO A 274 -34.77 -2.42 -0.61
CA PRO A 274 -34.53 -1.04 -0.98
C PRO A 274 -33.39 -0.95 -2.00
N THR A 275 -33.17 0.22 -2.58
CA THR A 275 -32.07 0.49 -3.50
C THR A 275 -31.03 1.34 -2.79
N ILE A 276 -29.75 0.95 -2.85
CA ILE A 276 -28.63 1.80 -2.48
C ILE A 276 -28.00 2.31 -3.77
N SER A 277 -28.33 3.55 -4.14
CA SER A 277 -27.84 4.17 -5.37
C SER A 277 -26.53 4.91 -5.14
N VAL A 278 -25.65 4.86 -6.14
CA VAL A 278 -24.43 5.67 -6.20
C VAL A 278 -24.54 6.60 -7.40
N LYS A 279 -24.41 7.88 -7.14
CA LYS A 279 -24.34 8.95 -8.12
C LYS A 279 -23.00 9.65 -8.00
N ALA A 280 -22.65 10.46 -8.98
CA ALA A 280 -21.49 11.33 -8.88
C ALA A 280 -21.85 12.75 -9.28
N ASN A 281 -21.29 13.73 -8.60
CA ASN A 281 -21.25 15.12 -9.02
C ASN A 281 -19.88 15.42 -9.61
N VAL A 282 -19.86 16.02 -10.80
CA VAL A 282 -18.63 16.38 -11.51
C VAL A 282 -18.58 17.89 -11.66
N VAL A 283 -17.50 18.50 -11.21
CA VAL A 283 -17.23 19.93 -11.30
C VAL A 283 -16.13 20.19 -12.33
N ASP A 284 -16.27 21.18 -13.18
CA ASP A 284 -15.20 21.64 -14.06
C ASP A 284 -14.52 22.89 -13.47
N SER A 285 -13.28 22.74 -13.02
CA SER A 285 -12.50 23.83 -12.44
C SER A 285 -12.20 24.96 -13.44
N ASN A 286 -12.27 24.67 -14.75
CA ASN A 286 -12.03 25.67 -15.81
C ASN A 286 -13.27 26.50 -16.15
N VAL A 287 -14.46 26.06 -15.70
CA VAL A 287 -15.72 26.73 -15.94
C VAL A 287 -16.38 27.05 -14.59
N PRO A 288 -16.21 28.26 -14.05
CA PRO A 288 -16.74 28.62 -12.76
C PRO A 288 -18.27 28.40 -12.66
N GLY A 289 -18.70 27.66 -11.63
CA GLY A 289 -20.11 27.37 -11.39
C GLY A 289 -20.67 26.22 -12.24
N TRP A 290 -19.90 25.57 -13.09
CA TRP A 290 -20.37 24.41 -13.82
C TRP A 290 -20.21 23.12 -12.98
N SER A 291 -21.34 22.42 -12.84
CA SER A 291 -21.37 21.09 -12.25
C SER A 291 -22.44 20.25 -12.95
N THR A 292 -22.29 18.96 -12.95
CA THR A 292 -23.28 18.02 -13.50
C THR A 292 -23.42 16.79 -12.62
N ASP A 293 -24.65 16.36 -12.41
CA ASP A 293 -24.97 15.13 -11.71
C ASP A 293 -24.99 13.96 -12.69
N VAL A 294 -24.26 12.92 -12.34
CA VAL A 294 -24.11 11.71 -13.13
C VAL A 294 -24.81 10.56 -12.42
N ASN A 295 -25.97 10.15 -12.93
CA ASN A 295 -26.73 9.02 -12.38
C ASN A 295 -26.27 7.65 -12.93
N HIS A 296 -25.61 7.64 -14.08
CA HIS A 296 -25.13 6.42 -14.75
C HIS A 296 -23.60 6.48 -14.91
N LEU A 297 -22.90 6.10 -13.85
CA LEU A 297 -21.44 6.24 -13.79
C LEU A 297 -20.73 5.51 -14.93
N ALA A 298 -21.18 4.28 -15.25
CA ALA A 298 -20.58 3.45 -16.29
C ALA A 298 -20.69 4.02 -17.71
N SER A 299 -21.66 4.89 -17.98
CA SER A 299 -21.81 5.56 -19.29
C SER A 299 -20.99 6.85 -19.39
N PHE A 300 -20.60 7.43 -18.27
CA PHE A 300 -19.95 8.74 -18.21
C PHE A 300 -18.44 8.63 -17.98
N PHE A 301 -18.00 7.75 -17.09
CA PHE A 301 -16.60 7.60 -16.73
C PHE A 301 -15.93 6.48 -17.52
N ASN A 302 -14.65 6.66 -17.84
CA ASN A 302 -13.81 5.57 -18.34
C ASN A 302 -13.55 4.52 -17.25
N GLU A 303 -13.08 3.35 -17.67
CA GLU A 303 -12.86 2.19 -16.79
C GLU A 303 -11.89 2.51 -15.62
N SER A 304 -10.85 3.29 -15.87
CA SER A 304 -9.87 3.68 -14.85
C SER A 304 -10.50 4.53 -13.74
N LYS A 305 -11.32 5.54 -14.08
CA LYS A 305 -12.03 6.37 -13.10
C LYS A 305 -13.07 5.57 -12.32
N LEU A 306 -13.83 4.69 -13.01
CA LEU A 306 -14.78 3.79 -12.35
C LEU A 306 -14.06 2.87 -11.35
N THR A 307 -12.92 2.32 -11.72
CA THR A 307 -12.11 1.50 -10.81
C THR A 307 -11.62 2.30 -9.59
N CYS A 308 -11.18 3.55 -9.77
CA CYS A 308 -10.81 4.44 -8.67
C CYS A 308 -11.99 4.70 -7.72
N ILE A 309 -13.18 5.00 -8.26
CA ILE A 309 -14.41 5.20 -7.47
C ILE A 309 -14.73 3.92 -6.67
N GLY A 310 -14.67 2.77 -7.32
CA GLY A 310 -14.94 1.50 -6.66
C GLY A 310 -13.95 1.13 -5.57
N ILE A 311 -12.68 1.37 -5.79
CA ILE A 311 -11.65 1.16 -4.78
C ILE A 311 -11.90 2.08 -3.58
N ALA A 312 -12.20 3.37 -3.83
CA ALA A 312 -12.48 4.33 -2.77
C ALA A 312 -13.71 3.92 -1.94
N LEU A 313 -14.82 3.55 -2.60
CA LEU A 313 -16.04 3.08 -1.93
C LEU A 313 -15.77 1.80 -1.11
N ARG A 314 -15.08 0.82 -1.70
CA ARG A 314 -14.81 -0.45 -1.02
C ARG A 314 -13.86 -0.29 0.17
N LEU A 315 -12.82 0.55 0.04
CA LEU A 315 -11.93 0.88 1.16
C LEU A 315 -12.66 1.66 2.25
N ALA A 316 -13.56 2.58 1.90
CA ALA A 316 -14.35 3.32 2.88
C ALA A 316 -15.24 2.38 3.72
N ILE A 317 -15.85 1.37 3.09
CA ILE A 317 -16.60 0.33 3.80
C ILE A 317 -15.67 -0.51 4.67
N SER A 318 -14.51 -0.88 4.15
CA SER A 318 -13.50 -1.62 4.92
C SER A 318 -13.02 -0.83 6.14
N ASP A 319 -12.81 0.48 6.01
CA ASP A 319 -12.46 1.38 7.12
C ASP A 319 -13.57 1.44 8.17
N TYR A 320 -14.83 1.49 7.75
CA TYR A 320 -15.96 1.46 8.67
C TYR A 320 -15.99 0.19 9.51
N LYS A 321 -15.67 -0.96 8.93
CA LYS A 321 -15.62 -2.26 9.62
C LYS A 321 -14.52 -2.35 10.69
N LEU A 322 -13.47 -1.52 10.62
CA LEU A 322 -12.36 -1.48 11.58
C LEU A 322 -12.70 -0.77 12.90
N ILE A 323 -13.86 -0.16 13.04
CA ILE A 323 -14.27 0.57 14.27
C ILE A 323 -14.48 -0.38 15.46
N SER A 324 -14.35 -1.69 15.29
CA SER A 324 -14.47 -2.67 16.36
C SER A 324 -13.34 -2.53 17.39
N THR A 325 -13.70 -2.32 18.65
CA THR A 325 -12.78 -2.31 19.80
C THR A 325 -12.50 -3.73 20.25
N GLY A 326 -11.23 -4.13 20.32
CA GLY A 326 -10.84 -5.46 20.82
C GLY A 326 -9.52 -5.98 20.25
N ASP A 327 -9.13 -7.16 20.67
CA ASP A 327 -8.01 -7.91 20.11
C ASP A 327 -8.40 -8.45 18.74
N VAL A 328 -7.81 -7.90 17.68
CA VAL A 328 -8.17 -8.19 16.30
C VAL A 328 -6.93 -8.16 15.41
N SER A 329 -6.95 -8.92 14.32
CA SER A 329 -5.95 -8.85 13.26
C SER A 329 -6.61 -8.31 11.98
N PRO A 330 -6.58 -6.99 11.72
CA PRO A 330 -7.12 -6.43 10.50
C PRO A 330 -6.26 -6.84 9.31
N ILE A 331 -6.88 -7.44 8.29
CA ILE A 331 -6.19 -7.93 7.09
C ILE A 331 -6.91 -7.42 5.85
N LEU A 332 -6.13 -6.85 4.92
CA LEU A 332 -6.59 -6.50 3.59
C LEU A 332 -5.85 -7.35 2.55
N CYS A 333 -6.58 -8.23 1.88
CA CYS A 333 -6.07 -9.08 0.81
C CYS A 333 -6.48 -8.51 -0.55
N ILE A 334 -5.51 -8.29 -1.44
CA ILE A 334 -5.72 -7.76 -2.79
C ILE A 334 -5.23 -8.81 -3.78
N ASP A 335 -6.13 -9.31 -4.66
CA ASP A 335 -5.83 -10.33 -5.65
C ASP A 335 -6.13 -9.80 -7.06
N ASP A 336 -5.07 -9.52 -7.82
CA ASP A 336 -5.12 -9.09 -9.23
C ASP A 336 -6.14 -7.96 -9.52
N LEU A 337 -6.21 -6.97 -8.64
CA LEU A 337 -7.20 -5.90 -8.68
C LEU A 337 -7.02 -4.93 -9.86
N LEU A 338 -5.82 -4.80 -10.42
CA LEU A 338 -5.40 -3.63 -11.19
C LEU A 338 -5.33 -3.86 -12.71
N LEU A 339 -6.06 -4.87 -13.22
CA LEU A 339 -6.06 -5.23 -14.64
C LEU A 339 -6.54 -4.12 -15.57
N SER A 340 -7.41 -3.24 -15.10
CA SER A 340 -8.05 -2.18 -15.90
C SER A 340 -7.50 -0.78 -15.66
N LEU A 341 -6.42 -0.63 -14.87
CA LEU A 341 -5.91 0.70 -14.50
C LEU A 341 -4.85 1.21 -15.45
N ASP A 342 -5.05 2.45 -15.87
CA ASP A 342 -4.02 3.24 -16.57
C ASP A 342 -2.79 3.44 -15.67
N MET A 343 -1.63 3.59 -16.27
CA MET A 343 -0.38 3.83 -15.54
C MET A 343 -0.46 5.07 -14.64
N SER A 344 -1.21 6.11 -15.05
CA SER A 344 -1.43 7.33 -14.28
C SER A 344 -2.18 7.11 -12.97
N ALA A 345 -3.10 6.15 -12.92
CA ALA A 345 -3.89 5.82 -11.74
C ALA A 345 -3.17 4.81 -10.80
N ARG A 346 -2.22 4.02 -11.31
CA ARG A 346 -1.52 2.98 -10.53
C ARG A 346 -0.74 3.56 -9.36
N ILE A 347 0.03 4.63 -9.58
CA ILE A 347 0.86 5.24 -8.53
C ILE A 347 0.02 5.80 -7.38
N PRO A 348 -1.03 6.62 -7.61
CA PRO A 348 -1.93 7.08 -6.55
C PRO A 348 -2.55 5.93 -5.75
N ILE A 349 -3.03 4.87 -6.42
CA ILE A 349 -3.65 3.72 -5.76
C ILE A 349 -2.63 2.95 -4.91
N ILE A 350 -1.41 2.74 -5.40
CA ILE A 350 -0.36 2.10 -4.59
C ILE A 350 -0.05 2.95 -3.35
N LYS A 351 0.06 4.27 -3.49
CA LYS A 351 0.28 5.18 -2.35
C LYS A 351 -0.86 5.11 -1.34
N LEU A 352 -2.12 5.04 -1.81
CA LEU A 352 -3.28 4.84 -0.96
C LEU A 352 -3.19 3.50 -0.21
N PHE A 353 -2.81 2.41 -0.88
CA PHE A 353 -2.59 1.11 -0.22
C PHE A 353 -1.47 1.19 0.82
N LEU A 354 -0.34 1.85 0.52
CA LEU A 354 0.75 2.04 1.48
C LEU A 354 0.33 2.86 2.71
N LYS A 355 -0.61 3.80 2.56
CA LYS A 355 -1.21 4.53 3.68
C LYS A 355 -2.05 3.59 4.56
N LYS A 356 -2.78 2.64 3.97
CA LYS A 356 -3.61 1.66 4.69
C LYS A 356 -2.82 0.60 5.47
N THR A 357 -1.51 0.45 5.23
CA THR A 357 -0.67 -0.45 6.04
C THR A 357 -0.44 0.04 7.47
N ASN A 358 -0.85 1.26 7.80
CA ASN A 358 -0.70 1.81 9.14
C ASN A 358 -1.69 1.18 10.15
N ASP A 359 -2.84 0.71 9.66
CA ASP A 359 -3.94 0.21 10.48
C ASP A 359 -4.31 -1.26 10.20
N ARG A 360 -3.68 -1.89 9.19
CA ARG A 360 -3.94 -3.29 8.82
C ARG A 360 -2.74 -3.98 8.18
N GLN A 361 -2.71 -5.31 8.24
CA GLN A 361 -1.75 -6.12 7.51
C GLN A 361 -2.24 -6.29 6.06
N MET A 362 -1.37 -6.00 5.10
CA MET A 362 -1.71 -6.04 3.68
C MET A 362 -1.07 -7.24 2.99
N ILE A 363 -1.86 -7.94 2.18
CA ILE A 363 -1.42 -9.07 1.37
C ILE A 363 -1.80 -8.76 -0.08
N VAL A 364 -0.81 -8.52 -0.93
CA VAL A 364 -1.01 -8.13 -2.33
C VAL A 364 -0.47 -9.22 -3.24
N PHE A 365 -1.34 -9.77 -4.08
CA PHE A 365 -1.00 -10.71 -5.14
C PHE A 365 -1.18 -10.05 -6.50
N THR A 366 -0.24 -10.29 -7.39
CA THR A 366 -0.30 -9.78 -8.77
C THR A 366 0.38 -10.71 -9.76
N HIS A 367 -0.11 -10.75 -10.99
CA HIS A 367 0.57 -11.36 -12.13
C HIS A 367 1.22 -10.29 -13.04
N ASP A 368 1.02 -9.01 -12.77
CA ASP A 368 1.63 -7.89 -13.50
C ASP A 368 3.00 -7.57 -12.89
N ARG A 369 4.07 -7.88 -13.65
CA ARG A 369 5.44 -7.63 -13.22
C ARG A 369 5.74 -6.14 -13.07
N ALA A 370 5.22 -5.31 -13.96
CA ALA A 370 5.43 -3.86 -13.89
C ALA A 370 4.78 -3.26 -12.64
N PHE A 371 3.61 -3.77 -12.24
CA PHE A 371 2.97 -3.38 -11.00
C PHE A 371 3.80 -3.80 -9.77
N PHE A 372 4.28 -5.04 -9.75
CA PHE A 372 5.13 -5.55 -8.66
C PHE A 372 6.38 -4.68 -8.50
N ASP A 373 7.07 -4.37 -9.59
CA ASP A 373 8.28 -3.56 -9.58
C ASP A 373 7.99 -2.12 -9.13
N THR A 374 6.90 -1.50 -9.63
CA THR A 374 6.48 -0.15 -9.22
C THR A 374 6.13 -0.09 -7.74
N MET A 375 5.37 -1.06 -7.23
CA MET A 375 5.01 -1.11 -5.82
C MET A 375 6.23 -1.34 -4.94
N SER A 376 7.15 -2.23 -5.34
CA SER A 376 8.42 -2.46 -4.63
C SER A 376 9.26 -1.19 -4.55
N MET A 377 9.33 -0.42 -5.63
CA MET A 377 10.00 0.88 -5.66
C MET A 377 9.36 1.87 -4.68
N LEU A 378 8.04 2.04 -4.72
CA LEU A 378 7.32 2.96 -3.83
C LEU A 378 7.41 2.56 -2.35
N ILE A 379 7.41 1.25 -2.03
CA ILE A 379 7.67 0.75 -0.67
C ILE A 379 9.07 1.17 -0.22
N SER A 380 10.05 1.07 -1.13
CA SER A 380 11.44 1.50 -0.86
C SER A 380 11.55 3.00 -0.62
N GLU A 381 10.93 3.82 -1.47
CA GLU A 381 10.89 5.29 -1.33
C GLU A 381 10.22 5.71 -0.01
N ALA A 382 9.14 5.01 0.39
CA ALA A 382 8.47 5.23 1.67
C ALA A 382 9.28 4.73 2.88
N LYS A 383 10.46 4.14 2.70
CA LYS A 383 11.31 3.53 3.74
C LYS A 383 10.61 2.44 4.57
N LYS A 384 9.61 1.77 3.99
CA LYS A 384 8.80 0.71 4.62
C LYS A 384 9.26 -0.72 4.27
N GLN A 385 10.41 -0.91 3.65
CA GLN A 385 10.90 -2.25 3.22
C GLN A 385 10.97 -3.26 4.37
N GLY A 386 11.31 -2.83 5.58
CA GLY A 386 11.35 -3.68 6.77
C GLY A 386 9.99 -4.23 7.20
N ASP A 387 8.89 -3.63 6.73
CA ASP A 387 7.52 -4.03 7.05
C ASP A 387 6.91 -4.94 5.99
N TRP A 388 7.65 -5.24 4.92
CA TRP A 388 7.20 -6.03 3.79
C TRP A 388 8.09 -7.24 3.55
N ARG A 389 7.47 -8.32 3.03
CA ARG A 389 8.16 -9.44 2.38
C ARG A 389 7.73 -9.51 0.92
N PHE A 390 8.69 -9.87 0.09
CA PHE A 390 8.53 -9.94 -1.36
C PHE A 390 8.71 -11.38 -1.79
N TYR A 391 7.74 -11.91 -2.52
CA TYR A 391 7.75 -13.29 -2.98
C TYR A 391 7.49 -13.37 -4.48
N GLU A 392 8.03 -14.41 -5.08
CA GLU A 392 7.71 -14.82 -6.44
C GLU A 392 7.21 -16.27 -6.41
N MET A 393 6.19 -16.57 -7.21
CA MET A 393 5.57 -17.87 -7.26
C MET A 393 5.33 -18.33 -8.69
N TYR A 394 5.85 -19.49 -9.01
CA TYR A 394 5.79 -20.10 -10.33
C TYR A 394 5.25 -21.52 -10.24
N GLU A 395 4.73 -22.05 -11.33
CA GLU A 395 4.38 -23.45 -11.45
C GLU A 395 5.60 -24.24 -11.91
N ARG A 396 5.96 -25.27 -11.18
CA ARG A 396 6.91 -26.28 -11.63
C ARG A 396 6.14 -27.44 -12.22
N GLU A 397 6.26 -27.66 -13.51
CA GLU A 397 5.68 -28.82 -14.17
C GLU A 397 6.22 -30.12 -13.57
N SER A 398 5.33 -31.08 -13.37
CA SER A 398 5.76 -32.40 -12.96
C SER A 398 6.51 -33.09 -14.11
N ARG A 399 7.64 -33.69 -13.80
CA ARG A 399 8.42 -34.48 -14.77
C ARG A 399 7.75 -35.82 -15.11
N GLN A 400 6.71 -36.22 -14.37
CA GLN A 400 5.98 -37.47 -14.57
C GLN A 400 4.52 -37.18 -14.92
N PRO A 401 4.00 -37.73 -16.03
CA PRO A 401 2.60 -37.59 -16.38
C PRO A 401 1.67 -38.05 -15.25
N GLY A 402 0.63 -37.30 -14.95
CA GLY A 402 -0.37 -37.61 -13.92
C GLY A 402 -0.04 -37.13 -12.51
N ASN A 403 1.15 -36.58 -12.26
CA ASN A 403 1.47 -35.94 -10.99
C ASN A 403 0.98 -34.50 -10.93
N ALA A 404 0.61 -34.05 -9.73
CA ALA A 404 0.21 -32.66 -9.51
C ALA A 404 1.42 -31.73 -9.77
N PRO A 405 1.18 -30.54 -10.38
CA PRO A 405 2.19 -29.50 -10.43
C PRO A 405 2.56 -29.04 -9.01
N GLU A 406 3.77 -28.59 -8.82
CA GLU A 406 4.29 -28.13 -7.53
C GLU A 406 4.57 -26.62 -7.58
N PRO A 407 4.30 -25.88 -6.48
CA PRO A 407 4.68 -24.47 -6.42
C PRO A 407 6.21 -24.35 -6.34
N LEU A 408 6.79 -23.49 -7.18
CA LEU A 408 8.12 -22.95 -6.98
C LEU A 408 7.95 -21.59 -6.29
N PHE A 409 8.12 -21.60 -4.99
CA PHE A 409 7.94 -20.42 -4.14
C PHE A 409 9.29 -19.85 -3.74
N ILE A 410 9.54 -18.60 -4.06
CA ILE A 410 10.84 -17.95 -3.90
C ILE A 410 10.65 -16.64 -3.16
N GLU A 411 11.37 -16.44 -2.06
CA GLU A 411 11.47 -15.12 -1.45
C GLU A 411 12.36 -14.23 -2.32
N THR A 412 11.84 -13.08 -2.75
CA THR A 412 12.58 -12.11 -3.55
C THR A 412 13.54 -11.35 -2.63
N LEU A 413 14.72 -11.87 -2.52
CA LEU A 413 15.78 -11.26 -1.74
C LEU A 413 16.36 -10.03 -2.46
N THR A 414 16.74 -9.01 -1.69
CA THR A 414 17.56 -7.90 -2.21
C THR A 414 18.88 -8.43 -2.77
N TYR A 415 19.52 -7.67 -3.66
CA TYR A 415 20.84 -8.06 -4.17
C TYR A 415 21.84 -8.33 -3.05
N ARG A 416 21.78 -7.56 -1.97
CA ARG A 416 22.60 -7.77 -0.77
C ARG A 416 22.34 -9.11 -0.10
N ALA A 417 21.06 -9.45 0.10
CA ALA A 417 20.67 -10.72 0.72
C ALA A 417 20.96 -11.92 -0.19
N LYS A 418 20.78 -11.77 -1.52
CA LYS A 418 21.20 -12.80 -2.50
C LYS A 418 22.70 -13.05 -2.44
N ALA A 419 23.49 -11.97 -2.42
CA ALA A 419 24.95 -12.09 -2.30
C ALA A 419 25.36 -12.84 -1.02
N GLU A 420 24.71 -12.53 0.10
CA GLU A 420 24.97 -13.20 1.38
C GLU A 420 24.60 -14.69 1.36
N LYS A 421 23.42 -15.01 0.83
CA LYS A 421 22.96 -16.41 0.67
C LYS A 421 23.92 -17.25 -0.17
N TYR A 422 24.41 -16.75 -1.31
CA TYR A 422 25.38 -17.45 -2.15
C TYR A 422 26.76 -17.53 -1.49
N PHE A 423 27.15 -16.48 -0.77
CA PHE A 423 28.38 -16.49 0.03
C PHE A 423 28.37 -17.57 1.12
N GLU A 424 27.27 -17.68 1.86
CA GLU A 424 27.11 -18.72 2.88
C GLU A 424 27.04 -20.13 2.27
N GLY A 425 26.42 -20.26 1.10
CA GLY A 425 26.35 -21.49 0.32
C GLY A 425 27.67 -21.89 -0.36
N GLY A 426 28.73 -21.05 -0.29
CA GLY A 426 30.03 -21.31 -0.90
C GLY A 426 30.13 -21.02 -2.39
N ASP A 427 29.05 -20.50 -3.02
CA ASP A 427 29.07 -20.06 -4.43
C ASP A 427 29.55 -18.60 -4.51
N TYR A 428 30.87 -18.43 -4.43
CA TYR A 428 31.50 -17.11 -4.44
C TYR A 428 31.33 -16.33 -5.75
N PRO A 429 31.40 -16.95 -6.94
CA PRO A 429 31.13 -16.24 -8.19
C PRO A 429 29.71 -15.65 -8.24
N ALA A 430 28.71 -16.42 -7.87
CA ALA A 430 27.33 -15.91 -7.78
C ALA A 430 27.20 -14.80 -6.74
N ALA A 431 27.82 -14.95 -5.56
CA ALA A 431 27.83 -13.92 -4.52
C ALA A 431 28.40 -12.60 -5.05
N VAL A 432 29.53 -12.62 -5.74
CA VAL A 432 30.19 -11.42 -6.29
C VAL A 432 29.36 -10.78 -7.41
N ASN A 433 28.72 -11.57 -8.27
CA ASN A 433 27.81 -11.03 -9.29
C ASN A 433 26.65 -10.24 -8.65
N TYR A 434 26.05 -10.78 -7.58
CA TYR A 434 25.01 -10.03 -6.85
C TYR A 434 25.56 -8.84 -6.07
N LEU A 435 26.80 -8.88 -5.59
CA LEU A 435 27.47 -7.71 -5.00
C LEU A 435 27.68 -6.60 -6.01
N ARG A 436 28.04 -6.93 -7.25
CA ARG A 436 28.15 -5.94 -8.33
C ARG A 436 26.81 -5.25 -8.55
N LYS A 437 25.71 -6.01 -8.71
CA LYS A 437 24.36 -5.45 -8.87
C LYS A 437 23.95 -4.59 -7.67
N TYR A 438 24.31 -5.02 -6.47
CA TYR A 438 24.06 -4.25 -5.24
C TYR A 438 24.85 -2.94 -5.23
N CYS A 439 26.12 -2.96 -5.63
CA CYS A 439 26.96 -1.78 -5.75
C CYS A 439 26.37 -0.77 -6.74
N GLU A 440 26.00 -1.22 -7.93
CA GLU A 440 25.36 -0.39 -8.95
C GLU A 440 24.04 0.23 -8.44
N GLU A 441 23.22 -0.55 -7.72
CA GLU A 441 21.97 -0.06 -7.13
C GLU A 441 22.24 1.06 -6.10
N GLN A 442 23.19 0.87 -5.18
CA GLN A 442 23.49 1.86 -4.15
C GLN A 442 24.12 3.13 -4.75
N LEU A 443 24.98 3.01 -5.74
CA LEU A 443 25.55 4.15 -6.45
C LEU A 443 24.49 4.95 -7.21
N LYS A 444 23.55 4.29 -7.87
CA LYS A 444 22.40 4.94 -8.55
C LYS A 444 21.49 5.70 -7.57
N ARG A 445 21.39 5.23 -6.33
CA ARG A 445 20.62 5.93 -5.27
C ARG A 445 21.37 7.11 -4.67
N LEU A 446 22.69 7.07 -4.64
CA LEU A 446 23.53 8.08 -4.01
C LEU A 446 23.86 9.24 -4.94
N LEU A 447 24.27 8.91 -6.18
CA LEU A 447 24.74 9.91 -7.12
C LEU A 447 23.58 10.71 -7.73
N PRO A 448 23.66 12.03 -7.79
CA PRO A 448 22.66 12.86 -8.47
C PRO A 448 22.73 12.65 -10.00
N ASP A 449 21.62 12.96 -10.69
CA ASP A 449 21.45 12.70 -12.13
C ASP A 449 22.58 13.28 -13.00
N ASN A 450 23.09 14.46 -12.70
CA ASN A 450 24.21 15.07 -13.40
C ASN A 450 25.53 14.30 -13.29
N LEU A 451 25.64 13.39 -12.32
CA LEU A 451 26.77 12.47 -12.17
C LEU A 451 26.44 11.04 -12.67
N LEU A 452 25.16 10.67 -12.72
CA LEU A 452 24.72 9.34 -13.20
C LEU A 452 24.63 9.28 -14.72
N LEU A 453 24.30 10.39 -15.36
CA LEU A 453 24.02 10.43 -16.79
C LEU A 453 25.25 10.88 -17.58
N LYS A 454 25.48 10.25 -18.74
CA LYS A 454 26.48 10.67 -19.70
C LYS A 454 25.88 10.75 -21.11
N PRO A 455 26.27 11.73 -21.94
CA PRO A 455 25.87 11.78 -23.34
C PRO A 455 26.62 10.72 -24.14
N LYS A 456 25.91 10.03 -25.02
CA LYS A 456 26.49 9.18 -26.06
C LYS A 456 26.94 10.03 -27.26
N THR A 457 27.78 9.42 -28.09
CA THR A 457 28.25 10.04 -29.34
C THR A 457 27.12 10.37 -30.33
N ASN A 458 25.99 9.67 -30.24
CA ASN A 458 24.79 9.90 -31.04
C ASN A 458 23.81 10.93 -30.46
N GLY A 459 24.16 11.57 -29.31
CA GLY A 459 23.31 12.54 -28.61
C GLY A 459 22.28 11.94 -27.64
N GLU A 460 22.16 10.61 -27.57
CA GLU A 460 21.37 9.97 -26.53
C GLU A 460 22.03 10.07 -25.16
N ILE A 461 21.22 10.02 -24.11
CA ILE A 461 21.69 10.00 -22.73
C ILE A 461 21.64 8.57 -22.21
N GLU A 462 22.72 8.10 -21.62
CA GLU A 462 22.77 6.80 -20.95
C GLU A 462 23.24 6.89 -19.50
N ILE A 463 22.93 5.87 -18.72
CA ILE A 463 23.43 5.75 -17.35
C ILE A 463 24.91 5.33 -17.40
N GLU A 464 25.73 5.93 -16.55
CA GLU A 464 27.13 5.61 -16.39
C GLU A 464 27.35 4.13 -16.03
N ASP A 465 28.42 3.52 -16.49
CA ASP A 465 28.79 2.17 -16.08
C ASP A 465 29.34 2.14 -14.64
N LEU A 466 29.53 0.94 -14.07
CA LEU A 466 30.03 0.79 -12.70
C LEU A 466 31.38 1.50 -12.49
N ASN A 467 32.26 1.45 -13.51
CA ASN A 467 33.57 2.12 -13.43
C ASN A 467 33.42 3.66 -13.37
N GLY A 468 32.59 4.20 -14.24
CA GLY A 468 32.30 5.62 -14.26
C GLY A 468 31.61 6.09 -12.98
N MET A 469 30.63 5.34 -12.48
CA MET A 469 29.95 5.65 -11.22
C MET A 469 30.91 5.68 -10.03
N ILE A 470 31.81 4.70 -9.88
CA ILE A 470 32.81 4.66 -8.81
C ILE A 470 33.80 5.83 -8.97
N GLY A 471 34.29 6.09 -10.19
CA GLY A 471 35.16 7.24 -10.43
C GLY A 471 34.50 8.58 -10.12
N LYS A 472 33.21 8.73 -10.40
CA LYS A 472 32.45 9.94 -10.07
C LYS A 472 32.15 10.05 -8.57
N LEU A 473 31.93 8.92 -7.86
CA LEU A 473 31.86 8.94 -6.40
C LEU A 473 33.17 9.46 -5.80
N GLU A 474 34.30 8.90 -6.19
CA GLU A 474 35.61 9.22 -5.59
C GLU A 474 36.14 10.61 -5.98
N ASN A 475 35.88 11.08 -7.22
CA ASN A 475 36.52 12.31 -7.73
C ASN A 475 35.57 13.51 -7.90
N ARG A 476 34.24 13.30 -7.93
CA ARG A 476 33.24 14.33 -8.19
C ARG A 476 32.28 14.56 -7.05
N PHE A 477 31.79 13.48 -6.43
CA PHE A 477 30.84 13.58 -5.34
C PHE A 477 31.44 14.25 -4.10
N CYS A 478 32.72 13.99 -3.80
CA CYS A 478 33.42 14.65 -2.72
C CYS A 478 33.53 16.18 -2.93
N SER A 479 33.75 16.61 -4.17
CA SER A 479 33.79 18.04 -4.49
C SER A 479 32.43 18.71 -4.34
N LEU A 480 31.37 18.01 -4.79
CA LEU A 480 30.00 18.52 -4.74
C LEU A 480 29.53 18.83 -3.31
N TYR A 481 29.94 18.01 -2.34
CA TYR A 481 29.58 18.18 -0.93
C TYR A 481 30.73 18.63 -0.05
N ASN A 482 31.93 18.86 -0.63
CA ASN A 482 33.14 19.15 0.12
C ASN A 482 33.48 18.10 1.20
N ILE A 483 33.26 16.80 0.86
CA ILE A 483 33.54 15.68 1.75
C ILE A 483 34.99 15.25 1.55
N PRO A 484 35.79 15.07 2.60
CA PRO A 484 37.14 14.51 2.47
C PRO A 484 37.07 13.10 1.85
N LEU A 485 37.94 12.83 0.87
CA LEU A 485 37.93 11.55 0.14
C LEU A 485 38.00 10.32 1.08
N VAL A 486 38.74 10.44 2.18
CA VAL A 486 38.88 9.41 3.22
C VAL A 486 37.54 9.00 3.86
N GLN A 487 36.54 9.86 3.80
CA GLN A 487 35.20 9.59 4.34
C GLN A 487 34.33 8.79 3.38
N LEU A 488 34.72 8.64 2.11
CA LEU A 488 33.99 7.90 1.11
C LEU A 488 34.50 6.45 1.00
N PRO A 489 33.62 5.48 0.63
CA PRO A 489 34.05 4.12 0.39
C PRO A 489 35.05 4.02 -0.75
N SER A 490 36.14 3.26 -0.56
CA SER A 490 37.13 2.99 -1.61
C SER A 490 36.79 1.68 -2.30
N LEU A 491 36.13 1.75 -3.44
CA LEU A 491 35.67 0.60 -4.21
C LEU A 491 36.55 0.26 -5.41
N SER A 492 37.47 1.12 -5.78
CA SER A 492 38.32 0.96 -6.97
C SER A 492 39.12 -0.34 -6.97
N ILE A 493 39.62 -0.76 -5.80
CA ILE A 493 40.38 -2.01 -5.65
C ILE A 493 39.45 -3.22 -5.82
N TYR A 494 38.32 -3.22 -5.10
CA TYR A 494 37.36 -4.33 -5.16
C TYR A 494 36.74 -4.49 -6.54
N ARG A 495 36.49 -3.38 -7.23
CA ARG A 495 36.01 -3.40 -8.62
C ARG A 495 36.99 -4.12 -9.54
N LYS A 496 38.28 -3.74 -9.48
CA LYS A 496 39.33 -4.32 -10.35
C LYS A 496 39.61 -5.79 -10.04
N ARG A 497 39.53 -6.19 -8.77
CA ARG A 497 39.91 -7.55 -8.33
C ARG A 497 38.74 -8.53 -8.31
N LEU A 498 37.52 -8.07 -8.03
CA LEU A 498 36.37 -8.94 -7.82
C LEU A 498 35.19 -8.63 -8.75
N LEU A 499 34.64 -7.37 -8.66
CA LEU A 499 33.35 -7.08 -9.27
C LEU A 499 33.34 -7.14 -10.79
N ASN A 500 34.45 -6.79 -11.46
CA ASN A 500 34.57 -6.86 -12.91
C ASN A 500 35.01 -8.25 -13.40
N PRO A 501 36.11 -8.85 -12.94
CA PRO A 501 36.57 -10.14 -13.47
C PRO A 501 35.52 -11.24 -13.38
N LEU A 502 34.92 -11.42 -12.21
CA LEU A 502 33.94 -12.49 -11.98
C LEU A 502 32.57 -12.28 -12.66
N SER A 503 32.32 -11.09 -13.20
CA SER A 503 31.11 -10.84 -14.00
C SER A 503 31.36 -11.01 -15.51
N HIS A 504 32.61 -11.19 -15.94
CA HIS A 504 33.03 -11.35 -17.33
C HIS A 504 33.68 -12.71 -17.62
N ASP A 505 33.27 -13.75 -16.89
CA ASP A 505 33.65 -15.15 -17.12
C ASP A 505 35.18 -15.45 -16.97
N ASP A 506 35.85 -14.67 -16.11
CA ASP A 506 37.23 -14.96 -15.73
C ASP A 506 37.26 -16.03 -14.62
N ALA A 507 37.20 -17.31 -15.07
CA ALA A 507 37.16 -18.47 -14.18
C ALA A 507 38.47 -18.69 -13.38
N HIS A 508 39.52 -17.91 -13.63
CA HIS A 508 40.82 -18.08 -13.02
C HIS A 508 41.13 -17.10 -11.87
N THR A 509 40.28 -16.13 -11.62
CA THR A 509 40.48 -15.17 -10.52
C THR A 509 40.21 -15.83 -9.17
N PRO A 510 41.23 -16.03 -8.30
CA PRO A 510 41.02 -16.58 -6.97
C PRO A 510 40.20 -15.61 -6.12
N VAL A 511 39.17 -16.12 -5.45
CA VAL A 511 38.27 -15.35 -4.61
C VAL A 511 38.41 -15.75 -3.16
N TYR A 512 38.68 -14.78 -2.29
CA TYR A 512 38.85 -15.02 -0.87
C TYR A 512 37.66 -14.49 -0.06
N LYS A 513 37.23 -15.27 0.96
CA LYS A 513 36.10 -14.87 1.86
C LYS A 513 36.27 -13.47 2.46
N ALA A 514 37.51 -13.11 2.84
CA ALA A 514 37.79 -11.81 3.43
C ALA A 514 37.56 -10.65 2.45
N GLU A 515 37.89 -10.82 1.17
CA GLU A 515 37.70 -9.82 0.14
C GLU A 515 36.19 -9.62 -0.18
N ILE A 516 35.40 -10.67 -0.21
CA ILE A 516 33.94 -10.58 -0.39
C ILE A 516 33.31 -9.82 0.79
N ARG A 517 33.69 -10.15 2.03
CA ARG A 517 33.20 -9.45 3.24
C ARG A 517 33.63 -7.98 3.24
N GLY A 518 34.88 -7.69 2.87
CA GLY A 518 35.36 -6.33 2.72
C GLY A 518 34.58 -5.53 1.67
N THR A 519 34.29 -6.13 0.53
CA THR A 519 33.48 -5.54 -0.52
C THR A 519 32.06 -5.26 -0.03
N MET A 520 31.43 -6.18 0.67
CA MET A 520 30.10 -5.99 1.27
C MET A 520 30.09 -4.78 2.21
N ALA A 521 31.07 -4.70 3.10
CA ALA A 521 31.19 -3.61 4.08
C ALA A 521 31.37 -2.24 3.40
N GLU A 522 32.20 -2.16 2.34
CA GLU A 522 32.36 -0.91 1.60
C GLU A 522 31.08 -0.47 0.86
N ILE A 523 30.35 -1.40 0.26
CA ILE A 523 29.06 -1.08 -0.39
C ILE A 523 28.02 -0.67 0.65
N ASP A 524 27.99 -1.32 1.82
CA ASP A 524 27.05 -0.95 2.90
C ASP A 524 27.29 0.49 3.41
N LYS A 525 28.54 1.00 3.37
CA LYS A 525 28.82 2.41 3.65
C LYS A 525 28.12 3.36 2.68
N ILE A 526 28.07 3.04 1.37
CA ILE A 526 27.33 3.85 0.38
C ILE A 526 25.85 3.92 0.77
N LYS A 527 25.25 2.80 1.14
CA LYS A 527 23.85 2.75 1.59
C LYS A 527 23.61 3.66 2.80
N VAL A 528 24.51 3.66 3.78
CA VAL A 528 24.43 4.55 4.95
C VAL A 528 24.49 6.00 4.52
N ILE A 529 25.44 6.37 3.64
CA ILE A 529 25.58 7.72 3.13
C ILE A 529 24.31 8.16 2.38
N ALA A 530 23.79 7.32 1.47
CA ALA A 530 22.57 7.60 0.71
C ALA A 530 21.35 7.82 1.61
N ASN A 531 21.22 7.04 2.69
CA ASN A 531 20.11 7.18 3.63
C ASN A 531 20.19 8.44 4.51
N ASN A 532 21.35 9.09 4.58
CA ASN A 532 21.58 10.29 5.37
C ASN A 532 21.47 11.59 4.56
N ILE A 533 21.02 11.53 3.32
CA ILE A 533 20.72 12.72 2.52
C ILE A 533 19.45 13.38 3.04
N LYS A 534 19.54 14.67 3.35
CA LYS A 534 18.40 15.50 3.77
C LYS A 534 18.20 16.64 2.78
N GLU A 535 16.96 16.90 2.44
CA GLU A 535 16.59 18.09 1.66
C GLU A 535 16.45 19.29 2.59
N ILE A 536 17.08 20.41 2.21
CA ILE A 536 17.00 21.69 2.91
C ILE A 536 15.89 22.52 2.29
N CYS A 537 15.84 22.56 0.95
CA CYS A 537 14.81 23.22 0.16
C CYS A 537 14.05 22.17 -0.63
N LYS A 538 12.72 22.16 -0.50
CA LYS A 538 11.83 21.31 -1.32
C LYS A 538 11.60 21.97 -2.67
N GLY A 539 12.51 21.80 -3.62
CA GLY A 539 12.35 22.08 -5.05
C GLY A 539 11.64 23.40 -5.43
N LEU A 540 11.75 23.83 -6.65
CA LEU A 540 11.13 25.04 -7.26
C LEU A 540 9.59 25.08 -7.11
N GLY A 541 9.08 25.34 -5.91
CA GLY A 541 7.69 25.61 -5.59
C GLY A 541 7.42 27.08 -5.36
N VAL A 542 6.16 27.49 -5.25
CA VAL A 542 5.64 28.86 -5.16
C VAL A 542 6.22 29.69 -4.00
N HIS A 543 6.90 29.06 -3.03
CA HIS A 543 7.63 29.71 -1.95
C HIS A 543 9.10 29.35 -2.07
N ARG A 544 9.88 30.25 -2.67
CA ARG A 544 11.33 30.18 -2.68
C ARG A 544 11.83 30.44 -1.25
N ASP A 545 12.62 29.50 -0.70
CA ASP A 545 13.32 29.73 0.55
C ASP A 545 14.46 30.73 0.28
N GLU A 546 14.26 31.97 0.66
CA GLU A 546 15.31 33.02 0.60
C GLU A 546 16.29 32.85 1.76
N PHE A 547 17.58 32.97 1.46
CA PHE A 547 18.65 32.87 2.43
C PHE A 547 19.46 34.15 2.51
N VAL A 548 20.07 34.33 3.67
CA VAL A 548 20.98 35.47 3.95
C VAL A 548 22.30 34.91 4.43
N MET A 549 23.37 35.29 3.77
CA MET A 549 24.76 35.02 4.18
C MET A 549 25.38 36.28 4.74
N THR A 550 25.90 36.22 5.97
CA THR A 550 26.59 37.34 6.60
C THR A 550 28.00 36.92 6.98
N VAL A 551 29.00 37.56 6.38
CA VAL A 551 30.42 37.35 6.66
C VAL A 551 31.02 38.61 7.25
N SER A 552 31.81 38.49 8.31
CA SER A 552 32.47 39.62 8.99
C SER A 552 33.94 39.32 9.28
N ASN A 553 34.77 40.31 9.16
CA ASN A 553 36.19 40.30 9.59
C ASN A 553 36.42 41.08 10.89
N GLY A 554 35.37 41.47 11.60
CA GLY A 554 35.38 42.30 12.80
C GLY A 554 35.04 43.77 12.50
N PRO A 555 35.90 44.55 11.80
CA PRO A 555 35.60 45.94 11.48
C PRO A 555 34.66 46.13 10.29
N ALA A 556 34.57 45.16 9.40
CA ALA A 556 33.66 45.20 8.24
C ALA A 556 32.83 43.94 8.14
N SER A 557 31.60 44.05 7.62
CA SER A 557 30.71 42.93 7.35
C SER A 557 30.00 43.09 6.02
N GLU A 558 29.78 41.99 5.33
CA GLU A 558 29.03 41.89 4.09
C GLU A 558 27.84 40.95 4.28
N THR A 559 26.69 41.40 3.83
CA THR A 559 25.46 40.59 3.86
C THR A 559 24.94 40.43 2.45
N VAL A 560 24.82 39.17 1.99
CA VAL A 560 24.33 38.78 0.67
C VAL A 560 22.99 38.05 0.83
N GLN A 561 21.95 38.52 0.14
CA GLN A 561 20.66 37.86 0.04
C GLN A 561 20.62 37.07 -1.25
N PHE A 562 20.19 35.82 -1.19
CA PHE A 562 20.13 34.95 -2.36
C PHE A 562 18.98 33.90 -2.29
N ASP A 563 18.53 33.50 -3.48
CA ASP A 563 17.66 32.37 -3.69
C ASP A 563 18.47 31.18 -4.20
N VAL A 564 18.09 29.99 -3.80
CA VAL A 564 18.64 28.74 -4.36
C VAL A 564 17.82 28.33 -5.57
N THR A 565 18.49 28.14 -6.72
CA THR A 565 17.81 27.87 -8.01
C THR A 565 17.73 26.41 -8.36
N GLU A 566 18.29 25.51 -7.54
CA GLU A 566 18.25 24.07 -7.69
C GLU A 566 17.98 23.37 -6.35
N LYS A 567 17.77 22.05 -6.37
CA LYS A 567 17.54 21.25 -5.15
C LYS A 567 18.76 21.31 -4.22
N TRP A 568 18.57 21.85 -3.02
CA TRP A 568 19.61 21.92 -2.00
C TRP A 568 19.50 20.79 -1.02
N THR A 569 20.58 20.03 -0.89
CA THR A 569 20.65 18.85 -0.02
C THR A 569 21.86 18.93 0.91
N SER A 570 21.73 18.30 2.06
CA SER A 570 22.83 18.03 2.97
C SER A 570 22.98 16.54 3.24
N ILE A 571 24.16 16.12 3.65
CA ILE A 571 24.48 14.73 3.93
C ILE A 571 25.31 14.62 5.21
N SER A 572 25.01 13.61 6.03
CA SER A 572 25.79 13.34 7.24
C SER A 572 26.71 12.13 7.00
N VAL A 573 28.02 12.34 7.16
CA VAL A 573 29.04 11.32 6.97
C VAL A 573 30.01 11.38 8.15
N GLY A 574 30.23 10.27 8.85
CA GLY A 574 31.15 10.21 9.99
C GLY A 574 30.82 11.16 11.14
N GLY A 575 29.53 11.49 11.33
CA GLY A 575 29.08 12.43 12.35
C GLY A 575 29.12 13.90 11.94
N ASN A 576 29.74 14.23 10.80
CA ASN A 576 29.78 15.58 10.25
C ASN A 576 28.70 15.77 9.18
N ARG A 577 28.15 16.99 9.10
CA ARG A 577 27.15 17.37 8.09
C ARG A 577 27.83 18.17 6.99
N TYR A 578 27.60 17.78 5.75
CA TYR A 578 28.14 18.42 4.54
C TYR A 578 27.00 18.92 3.68
N PHE A 579 27.14 20.09 3.06
CA PHE A 579 26.10 20.72 2.25
C PHE A 579 26.51 20.73 0.78
N LYS A 580 25.54 20.40 -0.10
CA LYS A 580 25.75 20.46 -1.55
C LYS A 580 26.07 21.90 -1.95
N ASP A 581 27.10 22.09 -2.77
CA ASP A 581 27.29 23.35 -3.45
C ASP A 581 26.20 23.52 -4.52
N VAL A 582 25.54 24.67 -4.54
CA VAL A 582 24.32 24.88 -5.32
C VAL A 582 24.40 26.17 -6.13
N LYS A 583 23.64 26.19 -7.23
CA LYS A 583 23.38 27.38 -8.01
C LYS A 583 22.48 28.33 -7.25
N VAL A 584 22.84 29.59 -7.26
CA VAL A 584 22.12 30.64 -6.54
C VAL A 584 21.89 31.86 -7.42
N LYS A 585 20.79 32.54 -7.16
CA LYS A 585 20.50 33.87 -7.67
C LYS A 585 20.72 34.89 -6.55
N VAL A 586 21.74 35.72 -6.66
CA VAL A 586 21.98 36.82 -5.72
C VAL A 586 20.94 37.91 -5.97
N LEU A 587 20.25 38.30 -4.91
CA LEU A 587 19.21 39.33 -4.94
C LEU A 587 19.75 40.72 -4.56
N SER A 588 20.60 40.76 -3.53
CA SER A 588 21.24 41.99 -3.05
C SER A 588 22.53 41.71 -2.27
N SER A 589 23.41 42.69 -2.21
CA SER A 589 24.66 42.70 -1.46
C SER A 589 24.82 44.07 -0.79
N THR A 590 25.20 44.11 0.48
CA THR A 590 25.18 45.33 1.29
C THR A 590 26.15 46.40 0.76
N THR A 591 27.35 46.00 0.33
CA THR A 591 28.37 46.91 -0.19
C THR A 591 28.56 46.76 -1.70
N ALA A 592 27.67 46.07 -2.40
CA ALA A 592 27.75 45.77 -3.84
C ALA A 592 29.05 45.03 -4.26
N LEU A 593 29.66 44.29 -3.35
CA LEU A 593 30.81 43.42 -3.64
C LEU A 593 30.46 42.24 -4.53
N VAL A 594 29.20 41.82 -4.49
CA VAL A 594 28.64 40.73 -5.31
C VAL A 594 27.51 41.29 -6.15
N ASP A 595 27.56 41.08 -7.46
CA ASP A 595 26.51 41.53 -8.38
C ASP A 595 25.22 40.73 -8.17
N ALA A 596 24.07 41.39 -8.34
CA ALA A 596 22.76 40.77 -8.32
C ALA A 596 22.51 40.01 -9.64
N ARG A 597 22.99 38.79 -9.72
CA ARG A 597 22.87 37.88 -10.89
C ARG A 597 22.86 36.40 -10.47
N ASP A 598 22.74 35.52 -11.44
CA ASP A 598 22.87 34.07 -11.23
C ASP A 598 24.35 33.66 -11.10
N TYR A 599 24.64 32.79 -10.16
CA TYR A 599 25.94 32.15 -9.95
C TYR A 599 25.79 30.63 -9.97
N ASP A 600 26.78 29.96 -10.56
CA ASP A 600 26.79 28.48 -10.66
C ASP A 600 27.20 27.79 -9.36
N SER A 601 27.72 28.53 -8.38
CA SER A 601 28.23 28.01 -7.11
C SER A 601 28.02 29.04 -5.99
N LEU A 602 27.39 28.61 -4.90
CA LEU A 602 27.25 29.39 -3.67
C LEU A 602 28.64 29.62 -3.01
N ARG A 603 29.56 28.64 -3.14
CA ARG A 603 30.91 28.75 -2.61
C ARG A 603 31.71 29.83 -3.33
N ASP A 604 31.50 30.00 -4.62
CA ASP A 604 32.16 31.08 -5.35
C ASP A 604 31.71 32.45 -4.84
N VAL A 605 30.42 32.62 -4.57
CA VAL A 605 29.88 33.84 -3.94
C VAL A 605 30.52 34.07 -2.56
N PHE A 606 30.58 33.03 -1.73
CA PHE A 606 31.22 33.09 -0.41
C PHE A 606 32.72 33.47 -0.51
N ASN A 607 33.44 32.87 -1.45
CA ASN A 607 34.87 33.15 -1.67
C ASN A 607 35.12 34.59 -2.14
N ILE A 608 34.25 35.14 -3.01
CA ILE A 608 34.29 36.54 -3.43
C ILE A 608 34.19 37.46 -2.20
N VAL A 609 33.20 37.19 -1.32
CA VAL A 609 33.00 37.98 -0.10
C VAL A 609 34.20 37.86 0.84
N CYS A 610 34.67 36.64 1.10
CA CYS A 610 35.84 36.42 1.97
C CYS A 610 37.09 37.09 1.46
N THR A 611 37.34 37.04 0.15
CA THR A 611 38.51 37.71 -0.48
C THR A 611 38.42 39.23 -0.35
N SER A 612 37.22 39.78 -0.59
CA SER A 612 36.98 41.22 -0.49
C SER A 612 37.11 41.74 0.95
N LEU A 613 36.80 40.92 1.94
CA LEU A 613 36.99 41.21 3.36
C LEU A 613 38.40 40.86 3.88
N GLY A 614 39.31 40.40 3.02
CA GLY A 614 40.69 40.05 3.40
C GLY A 614 40.80 38.80 4.28
N LEU A 615 39.78 37.89 4.27
CA LEU A 615 39.75 36.69 5.10
C LEU A 615 40.52 35.51 4.48
N ASN A 616 40.86 35.56 3.19
CA ASN A 616 41.60 34.49 2.48
C ASN A 616 43.14 34.78 2.50
N THR A 617 43.68 35.15 3.64
CA THR A 617 45.11 35.41 3.80
C THR A 617 45.75 34.39 4.76
N PRO A 618 47.07 34.17 4.73
CA PRO A 618 47.73 33.27 5.69
C PRO A 618 47.52 33.63 7.17
N LEU A 619 47.09 34.88 7.44
CA LEU A 619 46.86 35.41 8.78
C LEU A 619 45.39 35.39 9.23
N ALA A 620 44.45 35.12 8.33
CA ALA A 620 43.02 35.12 8.63
C ALA A 620 42.33 33.91 8.01
N THR A 621 41.74 33.05 8.83
CA THR A 621 40.98 31.91 8.38
C THR A 621 39.52 32.30 8.19
N PRO A 622 38.90 32.07 7.01
CA PRO A 622 37.47 32.33 6.82
C PRO A 622 36.62 31.45 7.72
N PRO A 623 35.44 31.91 8.18
CA PRO A 623 34.51 31.09 8.91
C PRO A 623 34.01 29.93 8.02
N ALA A 624 33.45 28.88 8.62
CA ALA A 624 32.75 27.86 7.85
C ALA A 624 31.56 28.50 7.13
N MET A 625 31.44 28.35 5.82
CA MET A 625 30.38 28.96 5.00
C MET A 625 28.99 28.70 5.59
N GLU A 626 28.75 27.47 6.01
CA GLU A 626 27.48 27.01 6.53
C GLU A 626 27.04 27.73 7.81
N SER A 627 27.99 28.19 8.62
CA SER A 627 27.73 28.96 9.85
C SER A 627 27.35 30.42 9.60
N THR A 628 27.54 30.91 8.38
CA THR A 628 27.25 32.31 7.98
C THR A 628 25.88 32.47 7.35
N ILE A 629 25.16 31.39 7.13
CA ILE A 629 23.89 31.34 6.35
C ILE A 629 22.69 31.08 7.26
N LYS A 630 21.66 31.90 7.09
CA LYS A 630 20.37 31.79 7.78
C LYS A 630 19.20 31.81 6.77
N ASN A 631 18.13 31.14 7.10
CA ASN A 631 16.87 31.33 6.39
C ASN A 631 16.32 32.72 6.70
N ARG A 632 15.98 33.52 5.69
CA ARG A 632 15.54 34.91 5.82
C ARG A 632 14.21 35.03 6.59
N HIS A 633 13.31 34.09 6.41
CA HIS A 633 11.96 34.16 6.99
C HIS A 633 11.91 33.60 8.41
N SER A 634 12.56 32.46 8.66
CA SER A 634 12.54 31.80 9.98
C SER A 634 13.66 32.28 10.91
N GLY A 635 14.72 32.90 10.37
CA GLY A 635 15.92 33.25 11.11
C GLY A 635 16.78 32.06 11.57
N GLN A 636 16.40 30.85 11.18
CA GLN A 636 17.15 29.64 11.55
C GLN A 636 18.48 29.53 10.83
N ASP A 637 19.50 29.11 11.56
CA ASP A 637 20.82 28.82 10.98
C ASP A 637 20.75 27.62 10.05
N LEU A 638 21.49 27.66 8.93
CA LEU A 638 21.54 26.56 7.96
C LEU A 638 21.92 25.22 8.63
N THR A 639 22.78 25.26 9.61
CA THR A 639 23.23 24.05 10.33
C THR A 639 22.15 23.45 11.22
N SER A 640 21.10 24.20 11.56
CA SER A 640 19.98 23.76 12.38
C SER A 640 18.74 23.33 11.57
N ILE A 641 18.71 23.64 10.27
CA ILE A 641 17.70 23.18 9.33
C ILE A 641 18.04 21.75 8.88
#